data_0322859ae8d8f76b12b209b148294a4f
#
_entry.id   0322859ae8d8f76b12b209b148294a4f
#
_cell.length_a   1.000
_cell.length_b   1.000
_cell.length_c   1.000
_cell.angle_alpha   90.00
_cell.angle_beta   90.00
_cell.angle_gamma   90.00
#
_symmetry.space_group_name_H-M   'P 1'
#
loop_
_entity.id
_entity.type
_entity.pdbx_description
1 polymer ?
#
loop_
_entity_poly.entity_id
_entity_poly.type
_entity_poly.pdbx_seq_one_letter_code
_entity_poly.pdbx_strand_id
1 'polypeptide(L)'
;MKKKALLKILAVPEDLTKLQGVLDALQAKGVDISEDNGGMGKKDLVLVVLSESFYRDEVRKSRLFDRLAAGAENILPLNLEEMPVPDEIMNLLFARNIITASGRSQEQLAERILSAIPEKKNPMTGILVGAVAVLALLGGIFLWNSMKKPEAEPAMAVEAPIPNPLGITEEELAAIKDVVIIGDYFGYYTYNEYSSMGHWPEIWDYAYEVVDNGETHWYSNQDGHEFTLTRYEDLRFLELMPNLTMLRMVLVDVDAQMLPDLSNAGNLQEVSIRNCSMSDISWLAGNNITTLEVYETNIEDFSPLTDCSYLSTVTIDGRGKHRSDFGSFAPPYLSELNLRGMEAGADLNGLAACPNLRYLRVSDLPIRNVDFLKELPALHLLELRDLPQLQDISGVSSLKELTSLGIIQCEGVRDYMPISACKALTQLQIDRWDWMYVDSAFLNGLTNLSDIGLFGLNLNNMEFLATVNQKYGLSLGFCGDIQDYSGLAYIQRYQWIHVNPRNNGGRFGDFSLVAPYLQNASIANMELYNCTNVDLAKLPEVSGKLTITRGDLENLAGLHSTFLQHLELKDMQYLRSLKGIDGLTKLANGQLELSILGCIRMLDYSALDGSSLRALNLGGMYVLPDFSRFSLFSLRLESIEDLEDLTCLETLSKDGIYHFEFPGLNDLKDLSVLRQFKGNSLYVPPQVADQAAELVADGNFHYYEVRYPDSGWMPMNEEVVLLSLEELETLPKAVLRRVSTVWIAGDEIIDPNRYEIWDTWKGNRTYALLHDRKTNQERLVKAGNITDFSLLADLTGLRELRLFNQPLTNLEGIQNLAGLSQFEAGFCPDLVDVSAAYTLQSLEMIFLRDTGITSIQGVQNLPRLRELHLFNTQVSDLSPLLECDFSYAAAHGGFILLVGNTPIEDFSPLAVIPSFGHLNICGHPAENWVDYVAEANLRTFCGPLGSDEILKTFVQQHPELEDLQIERGYELTDLTPLLELEKLRYVHIWDRADKAANSLKGLDRRFELTVD
;
A
#
# COMPACT_ATOMS: atom_id res chain seq x y z
N MET A 1 -3.39 44.26 44.94
CA MET A 1 -4.47 43.25 44.63
C MET A 1 -3.96 42.47 43.44
N LYS A 2 -3.60 41.18 43.63
CA LYS A 2 -3.25 40.29 42.51
C LYS A 2 -4.48 40.16 41.62
N LYS A 3 -4.37 40.47 40.32
CA LYS A 3 -5.45 40.18 39.38
C LYS A 3 -5.67 38.67 39.40
N LYS A 4 -6.86 38.23 39.80
CA LYS A 4 -7.26 36.81 39.77
C LYS A 4 -7.21 36.30 38.34
N ALA A 5 -6.81 35.02 38.15
CA ALA A 5 -6.91 34.37 36.87
C ALA A 5 -8.40 34.16 36.55
N LEU A 6 -8.85 34.49 35.36
CA LEU A 6 -10.21 34.23 34.90
C LEU A 6 -10.20 32.94 34.08
N LEU A 7 -10.91 31.92 34.53
CA LEU A 7 -11.11 30.66 33.86
C LEU A 7 -12.53 30.58 33.33
N LYS A 8 -12.69 30.48 32.02
CA LYS A 8 -14.00 30.26 31.40
C LYS A 8 -14.23 28.75 31.21
N ILE A 9 -15.46 28.30 31.36
CA ILE A 9 -15.81 26.88 31.29
C ILE A 9 -16.76 26.64 30.14
N LEU A 10 -16.40 25.72 29.26
CA LEU A 10 -17.27 25.19 28.21
C LEU A 10 -17.67 23.74 28.60
N ALA A 11 -18.86 23.59 29.14
CA ALA A 11 -19.42 22.33 29.61
C ALA A 11 -20.92 22.27 29.43
N VAL A 12 -21.51 21.10 29.41
CA VAL A 12 -22.98 20.94 29.53
C VAL A 12 -23.39 21.09 30.98
N PRO A 13 -24.64 21.53 31.25
CA PRO A 13 -25.12 21.78 32.62
C PRO A 13 -25.02 20.60 33.57
N GLU A 14 -25.18 19.39 33.07
CA GLU A 14 -25.05 18.14 33.83
C GLU A 14 -23.63 17.91 34.36
N ASP A 15 -22.63 18.23 33.54
CA ASP A 15 -21.22 18.07 33.89
C ASP A 15 -20.73 19.15 34.87
N LEU A 16 -21.32 20.38 34.79
CA LEU A 16 -21.07 21.42 35.78
C LEU A 16 -21.50 20.99 37.18
N THR A 17 -22.59 20.24 37.26
CA THR A 17 -23.07 19.68 38.53
C THR A 17 -22.10 18.63 39.10
N LYS A 18 -21.54 17.77 38.23
CA LYS A 18 -20.52 16.76 38.62
C LYS A 18 -19.20 17.40 39.08
N LEU A 19 -18.85 18.57 38.53
CA LEU A 19 -17.61 19.29 38.82
C LEU A 19 -17.73 20.35 39.91
N GLN A 20 -18.90 20.56 40.52
CA GLN A 20 -19.15 21.66 41.45
C GLN A 20 -18.10 21.72 42.57
N GLY A 21 -17.72 20.58 43.17
CA GLY A 21 -16.69 20.56 44.20
C GLY A 21 -15.29 20.94 43.73
N VAL A 22 -14.97 20.63 42.45
CA VAL A 22 -13.69 21.03 41.82
C VAL A 22 -13.71 22.55 41.57
N LEU A 23 -14.82 23.08 41.11
CA LEU A 23 -15.00 24.50 40.86
C LEU A 23 -14.93 25.33 42.14
N ASP A 24 -15.57 24.86 43.22
CA ASP A 24 -15.52 25.45 44.56
C ASP A 24 -14.07 25.47 45.11
N ALA A 25 -13.31 24.36 44.88
CA ALA A 25 -11.89 24.27 45.29
C ALA A 25 -11.00 25.24 44.50
N LEU A 26 -11.25 25.44 43.18
CA LEU A 26 -10.55 26.40 42.36
C LEU A 26 -10.86 27.85 42.77
N GLN A 27 -12.12 28.15 43.06
CA GLN A 27 -12.54 29.48 43.58
C GLN A 27 -11.92 29.78 44.94
N ALA A 28 -11.86 28.81 45.84
CA ALA A 28 -11.20 28.96 47.15
C ALA A 28 -9.70 29.25 47.01
N LYS A 29 -9.05 28.76 45.94
CA LYS A 29 -7.66 29.05 45.57
C LYS A 29 -7.47 30.31 44.75
N GLY A 30 -8.52 31.09 44.53
CA GLY A 30 -8.49 32.44 43.95
C GLY A 30 -8.63 32.51 42.44
N VAL A 31 -9.19 31.50 41.82
CA VAL A 31 -9.55 31.50 40.39
C VAL A 31 -10.95 32.05 40.24
N ASP A 32 -11.16 33.06 39.40
CA ASP A 32 -12.50 33.54 39.05
C ASP A 32 -13.03 32.68 37.89
N ILE A 33 -14.21 32.08 38.05
CA ILE A 33 -14.82 31.14 37.14
C ILE A 33 -16.06 31.78 36.51
N SER A 34 -16.20 31.62 35.18
CA SER A 34 -17.39 32.01 34.45
C SER A 34 -17.74 31.03 33.34
N GLU A 35 -19.04 30.84 33.08
CA GLU A 35 -19.45 30.05 31.92
C GLU A 35 -19.14 30.76 30.59
N ASP A 36 -18.83 29.96 29.54
CA ASP A 36 -18.62 30.48 28.19
C ASP A 36 -19.95 30.76 27.49
N ASN A 37 -20.38 32.01 27.51
CA ASN A 37 -21.62 32.47 26.88
C ASN A 37 -21.45 33.14 25.49
N GLY A 38 -20.32 32.89 24.81
CA GLY A 38 -20.12 33.27 23.39
C GLY A 38 -19.44 34.59 23.10
N GLY A 39 -19.00 35.33 24.11
CA GLY A 39 -18.32 36.65 23.93
C GLY A 39 -16.86 36.65 24.35
N MET A 40 -15.96 35.87 23.64
CA MET A 40 -14.61 35.67 24.13
C MET A 40 -13.51 36.26 23.26
N GLY A 41 -12.51 36.88 23.94
CA GLY A 41 -11.25 37.29 23.28
C GLY A 41 -10.31 36.09 23.06
N LYS A 42 -9.46 36.18 22.04
CA LYS A 42 -8.42 35.15 21.70
C LYS A 42 -7.48 34.79 22.86
N LYS A 43 -7.46 35.55 23.96
CA LYS A 43 -6.54 35.36 25.09
C LYS A 43 -7.16 34.79 26.35
N ASP A 44 -8.44 34.44 26.34
CA ASP A 44 -9.13 33.90 27.52
C ASP A 44 -8.81 32.40 27.71
N LEU A 45 -8.42 32.00 28.91
CA LEU A 45 -8.19 30.59 29.25
C LEU A 45 -9.53 29.86 29.39
N VAL A 46 -9.72 28.73 28.70
CA VAL A 46 -10.97 27.96 28.69
C VAL A 46 -10.74 26.52 29.12
N LEU A 47 -11.45 26.10 30.15
CA LEU A 47 -11.58 24.71 30.52
C LEU A 47 -12.72 24.08 29.69
N VAL A 48 -12.39 23.15 28.82
CA VAL A 48 -13.37 22.40 28.01
C VAL A 48 -13.60 21.05 28.67
N VAL A 49 -14.83 20.80 29.11
CA VAL A 49 -15.20 19.54 29.78
C VAL A 49 -15.71 18.57 28.74
N LEU A 50 -14.96 17.50 28.51
CA LEU A 50 -15.26 16.47 27.55
C LEU A 50 -16.00 15.31 28.24
N SER A 51 -17.20 15.02 27.80
CA SER A 51 -18.07 13.95 28.34
C SER A 51 -18.97 13.42 27.22
N GLU A 52 -19.62 12.29 27.43
CA GLU A 52 -20.60 11.76 26.49
C GLU A 52 -21.71 12.78 26.19
N SER A 53 -22.17 13.51 27.21
CA SER A 53 -23.19 14.56 27.07
C SER A 53 -22.65 15.75 26.25
N PHE A 54 -21.38 16.10 26.41
CA PHE A 54 -20.74 17.15 25.62
C PHE A 54 -20.64 16.74 24.13
N TYR A 55 -20.29 15.50 23.84
CA TYR A 55 -20.16 15.00 22.46
C TYR A 55 -21.50 14.98 21.70
N ARG A 56 -22.61 14.92 22.41
CA ARG A 56 -23.97 14.99 21.84
C ARG A 56 -24.47 16.42 21.66
N ASP A 57 -23.85 17.42 22.27
CA ASP A 57 -24.26 18.83 22.20
C ASP A 57 -23.53 19.53 21.01
N GLU A 58 -24.16 19.51 19.85
CA GLU A 58 -23.62 20.08 18.61
C GLU A 58 -23.31 21.59 18.73
N VAL A 59 -24.05 22.33 19.55
CA VAL A 59 -23.81 23.77 19.75
C VAL A 59 -22.49 24.01 20.50
N ARG A 60 -22.19 23.19 21.50
CA ARG A 60 -20.96 23.34 22.29
C ARG A 60 -19.76 22.78 21.55
N LYS A 61 -19.93 21.68 20.81
CA LYS A 61 -18.90 21.16 19.89
C LYS A 61 -18.55 22.20 18.84
N SER A 62 -19.52 22.80 18.16
CA SER A 62 -19.25 23.85 17.17
C SER A 62 -18.47 25.02 17.79
N ARG A 63 -18.79 25.44 19.00
CA ARG A 63 -18.02 26.49 19.71
C ARG A 63 -16.57 26.07 20.00
N LEU A 64 -16.32 24.81 20.33
CA LEU A 64 -14.98 24.29 20.48
C LEU A 64 -14.22 24.32 19.15
N PHE A 65 -14.84 23.85 18.08
CA PHE A 65 -14.26 23.85 16.74
C PHE A 65 -13.96 25.27 16.24
N ASP A 66 -14.89 26.19 16.38
CA ASP A 66 -14.72 27.60 16.01
C ASP A 66 -13.54 28.25 16.73
N ARG A 67 -13.29 27.84 17.97
CA ARG A 67 -12.14 28.32 18.74
C ARG A 67 -10.82 27.72 18.31
N LEU A 68 -10.81 26.44 18.05
CA LEU A 68 -9.62 25.73 17.58
C LEU A 68 -9.23 26.24 16.20
N ALA A 69 -10.20 26.43 15.31
CA ALA A 69 -9.99 27.03 13.99
C ALA A 69 -9.49 28.50 14.05
N ALA A 70 -9.90 29.24 15.08
CA ALA A 70 -9.40 30.60 15.31
C ALA A 70 -8.00 30.67 15.94
N GLY A 71 -7.31 29.54 16.10
CA GLY A 71 -5.96 29.47 16.69
C GLY A 71 -5.92 29.78 18.17
N ALA A 72 -6.95 29.42 18.95
CA ALA A 72 -6.96 29.64 20.40
C ALA A 72 -6.00 28.68 21.09
N GLU A 73 -4.87 29.16 21.58
CA GLU A 73 -3.85 28.38 22.30
C GLU A 73 -4.23 28.08 23.77
N ASN A 74 -5.12 28.83 24.36
CA ASN A 74 -5.46 28.79 25.80
C ASN A 74 -6.69 27.90 26.09
N ILE A 75 -6.68 26.65 25.67
CA ILE A 75 -7.71 25.64 25.94
C ILE A 75 -7.12 24.55 26.83
N LEU A 76 -7.79 24.28 27.96
CA LEU A 76 -7.48 23.16 28.85
C LEU A 76 -8.58 22.09 28.68
N PRO A 77 -8.32 20.98 27.99
CA PRO A 77 -9.28 19.89 27.87
C PRO A 77 -9.29 19.05 29.16
N LEU A 78 -10.49 18.82 29.70
CA LEU A 78 -10.74 17.94 30.85
C LEU A 78 -11.65 16.79 30.41
N ASN A 79 -11.15 15.57 30.36
CA ASN A 79 -11.94 14.38 30.13
C ASN A 79 -12.58 13.92 31.45
N LEU A 80 -13.90 13.99 31.53
CA LEU A 80 -14.66 13.72 32.75
C LEU A 80 -14.95 12.24 32.96
N GLU A 81 -14.98 11.46 31.89
CA GLU A 81 -15.38 10.05 31.87
C GLU A 81 -14.24 9.17 31.32
N GLU A 82 -14.25 7.86 31.61
CA GLU A 82 -13.27 6.90 31.08
C GLU A 82 -13.48 6.54 29.60
N MET A 83 -14.27 7.31 28.88
CA MET A 83 -14.53 7.08 27.46
C MET A 83 -13.41 7.67 26.59
N PRO A 84 -13.05 7.00 25.49
CA PRO A 84 -12.13 7.58 24.53
C PRO A 84 -12.72 8.87 23.95
N VAL A 85 -11.91 9.91 23.89
CA VAL A 85 -12.27 11.15 23.22
C VAL A 85 -12.40 10.84 21.73
N PRO A 86 -13.48 11.25 21.04
CA PRO A 86 -13.64 11.01 19.61
C PRO A 86 -12.45 11.53 18.78
N ASP A 87 -12.04 10.78 17.77
CA ASP A 87 -10.86 11.10 16.94
C ASP A 87 -10.90 12.50 16.34
N GLU A 88 -12.06 13.00 15.97
CA GLU A 88 -12.28 14.36 15.48
C GLU A 88 -11.85 15.43 16.49
N ILE A 89 -12.06 15.17 17.77
CA ILE A 89 -11.70 16.09 18.85
C ILE A 89 -10.27 15.83 19.31
N MET A 90 -9.83 14.56 19.33
CA MET A 90 -8.47 14.18 19.66
C MET A 90 -7.46 14.81 18.69
N ASN A 91 -7.70 14.71 17.39
CA ASN A 91 -6.81 15.30 16.39
C ASN A 91 -6.65 16.81 16.53
N LEU A 92 -7.69 17.49 16.96
CA LEU A 92 -7.67 18.94 17.18
C LEU A 92 -7.05 19.35 18.54
N LEU A 93 -7.02 18.42 19.50
CA LEU A 93 -6.46 18.65 20.84
C LEU A 93 -5.09 17.99 21.03
N PHE A 94 -4.56 17.35 19.98
CA PHE A 94 -3.37 16.48 20.04
C PHE A 94 -2.09 17.17 20.60
N ALA A 95 -1.98 18.46 20.45
CA ALA A 95 -0.89 19.26 21.03
C ALA A 95 -1.15 19.74 22.47
N ARG A 96 -2.20 19.23 23.15
CA ARG A 96 -2.60 19.74 24.47
C ARG A 96 -2.79 18.63 25.47
N ASN A 97 -2.20 18.78 26.64
CA ASN A 97 -2.32 17.82 27.73
C ASN A 97 -3.77 17.71 28.21
N ILE A 98 -4.45 16.63 27.87
CA ILE A 98 -5.79 16.33 28.34
C ILE A 98 -5.73 15.94 29.81
N ILE A 99 -6.43 16.66 30.66
CA ILE A 99 -6.56 16.33 32.08
C ILE A 99 -7.67 15.28 32.22
N THR A 100 -7.37 14.12 32.80
CA THR A 100 -8.35 13.05 33.04
C THR A 100 -8.89 13.15 34.48
N ALA A 101 -10.19 13.11 34.65
CA ALA A 101 -10.83 13.13 35.97
C ALA A 101 -10.84 11.76 36.66
N SER A 102 -10.81 10.66 35.89
CA SER A 102 -10.88 9.30 36.40
C SER A 102 -9.76 8.99 37.42
N GLY A 103 -10.16 8.37 38.52
CA GLY A 103 -9.24 7.95 39.59
C GLY A 103 -8.72 9.08 40.51
N ARG A 104 -9.17 10.35 40.31
CA ARG A 104 -8.70 11.50 41.11
C ARG A 104 -9.77 12.05 42.03
N SER A 105 -9.35 12.49 43.24
CA SER A 105 -10.23 13.25 44.12
C SER A 105 -10.47 14.67 43.54
N GLN A 106 -11.56 15.33 43.98
CA GLN A 106 -11.89 16.69 43.55
C GLN A 106 -10.77 17.69 43.85
N GLU A 107 -10.06 17.49 44.95
CA GLU A 107 -8.92 18.34 45.36
C GLU A 107 -7.71 18.12 44.46
N GLN A 108 -7.38 16.85 44.14
CA GLN A 108 -6.32 16.49 43.20
C GLN A 108 -6.58 17.02 41.79
N LEU A 109 -7.84 16.95 41.35
CA LEU A 109 -8.23 17.44 40.04
C LEU A 109 -8.13 18.97 39.99
N ALA A 110 -8.58 19.66 41.05
CA ALA A 110 -8.44 21.13 41.17
C ALA A 110 -6.98 21.57 41.15
N GLU A 111 -6.08 20.83 41.83
CA GLU A 111 -4.63 21.11 41.83
C GLU A 111 -4.01 20.92 40.45
N ARG A 112 -4.44 19.88 39.71
CA ARG A 112 -3.95 19.64 38.35
C ARG A 112 -4.40 20.72 37.38
N ILE A 113 -5.67 21.15 37.47
CA ILE A 113 -6.17 22.28 36.67
C ILE A 113 -5.41 23.56 37.04
N LEU A 114 -5.19 23.79 38.34
CA LEU A 114 -4.47 24.96 38.79
C LEU A 114 -3.01 25.03 38.29
N SER A 115 -2.33 23.88 38.25
CA SER A 115 -0.96 23.79 37.75
C SER A 115 -0.84 24.01 36.24
N ALA A 116 -1.92 23.77 35.50
CA ALA A 116 -2.00 24.00 34.06
C ALA A 116 -2.40 25.46 33.70
N ILE A 117 -2.78 26.29 34.67
CA ILE A 117 -3.05 27.74 34.45
C ILE A 117 -1.72 28.49 34.38
N PRO A 118 -1.36 29.11 33.26
CA PRO A 118 -0.13 29.87 33.12
C PRO A 118 0.00 30.98 34.18
N GLU A 119 1.04 30.92 35.00
CA GLU A 119 1.34 32.05 35.91
C GLU A 119 1.76 33.29 35.10
N LYS A 120 1.04 34.37 35.27
CA LYS A 120 1.50 35.67 34.73
C LYS A 120 2.80 36.04 35.45
N LYS A 121 3.96 35.75 34.83
CA LYS A 121 5.28 36.22 35.33
C LYS A 121 5.29 37.75 35.40
N ASN A 122 5.44 38.26 36.62
CA ASN A 122 5.65 39.68 36.84
C ASN A 122 7.13 39.98 36.48
N PRO A 123 7.43 40.83 35.51
CA PRO A 123 8.81 41.03 35.01
C PRO A 123 9.81 41.54 36.06
N MET A 124 9.35 41.98 37.21
CA MET A 124 10.24 42.46 38.30
C MET A 124 10.71 41.41 39.27
N THR A 125 10.11 40.23 39.31
CA THR A 125 10.53 39.16 40.25
C THR A 125 11.69 38.30 39.68
N GLY A 126 11.81 38.19 38.38
CA GLY A 126 12.91 37.47 37.72
C GLY A 126 14.27 38.17 37.87
N ILE A 127 14.27 39.50 37.89
CA ILE A 127 15.51 40.32 38.06
C ILE A 127 16.07 40.24 39.48
N LEU A 128 15.22 40.08 40.48
CA LEU A 128 15.70 40.04 41.91
C LEU A 128 16.27 38.69 42.30
N VAL A 129 15.72 37.58 41.73
CA VAL A 129 16.22 36.21 42.00
C VAL A 129 17.50 35.95 41.23
N GLY A 130 17.64 36.43 40.01
CA GLY A 130 18.85 36.32 39.23
C GLY A 130 20.02 37.11 39.85
N ALA A 131 19.80 38.31 40.39
CA ALA A 131 20.84 39.11 41.03
C ALA A 131 21.34 38.47 42.35
N VAL A 132 20.49 37.82 43.13
CA VAL A 132 20.89 37.12 44.33
C VAL A 132 21.69 35.83 44.05
N ALA A 133 21.30 35.11 43.00
CA ALA A 133 22.02 33.90 42.58
C ALA A 133 23.44 34.22 42.04
N VAL A 134 23.56 35.26 41.26
CA VAL A 134 24.86 35.72 40.71
C VAL A 134 25.78 36.22 41.84
N LEU A 135 25.27 36.94 42.83
CA LEU A 135 26.07 37.40 43.97
C LEU A 135 26.52 36.25 44.89
N ALA A 136 25.69 35.18 45.04
CA ALA A 136 26.08 33.99 45.80
C ALA A 136 27.13 33.11 45.04
N LEU A 137 27.06 33.03 43.77
CA LEU A 137 28.04 32.32 42.92
C LEU A 137 29.38 33.06 42.88
N LEU A 138 29.38 34.39 42.74
CA LEU A 138 30.59 35.19 42.75
C LEU A 138 31.28 35.18 44.15
N GLY A 139 30.50 35.20 45.25
CA GLY A 139 31.02 35.03 46.60
C GLY A 139 31.65 33.68 46.87
N GLY A 140 31.05 32.59 46.35
CA GLY A 140 31.57 31.21 46.44
C GLY A 140 32.87 31.01 45.65
N ILE A 141 32.97 31.56 44.45
CA ILE A 141 34.16 31.50 43.61
C ILE A 141 35.31 32.29 44.21
N PHE A 142 35.01 33.46 44.88
CA PHE A 142 36.06 34.26 45.51
C PHE A 142 36.66 33.55 46.75
N LEU A 143 35.87 32.84 47.53
CA LEU A 143 36.33 32.06 48.68
C LEU A 143 37.08 30.79 48.25
N TRP A 144 36.71 30.15 47.11
CA TRP A 144 37.41 28.97 46.63
C TRP A 144 38.76 29.28 45.97
N ASN A 145 38.87 30.40 45.24
CA ASN A 145 40.16 30.83 44.66
C ASN A 145 41.20 31.34 45.66
N SER A 146 40.77 31.75 46.88
CA SER A 146 41.70 32.19 47.91
C SER A 146 42.37 31.04 48.67
N MET A 147 41.99 29.78 48.43
CA MET A 147 42.50 28.57 49.15
C MET A 147 43.42 27.67 48.30
N LYS A 148 43.73 27.98 47.07
CA LYS A 148 44.67 27.18 46.26
C LYS A 148 46.01 27.90 46.06
N LYS A 149 47.09 27.25 46.48
CA LYS A 149 48.48 27.62 46.08
C LYS A 149 48.70 27.30 44.61
N PRO A 150 49.49 28.11 43.88
CA PRO A 150 49.68 27.93 42.46
C PRO A 150 50.62 26.77 42.17
N GLU A 151 50.16 25.77 41.49
CA GLU A 151 51.00 24.87 40.70
C GLU A 151 51.01 25.39 39.22
N ALA A 152 52.18 25.23 38.59
CA ALA A 152 52.46 25.76 37.26
C ALA A 152 51.52 25.12 36.21
N GLU A 153 50.82 25.97 35.45
CA GLU A 153 49.96 25.61 34.33
C GLU A 153 50.75 25.02 33.17
N PRO A 154 50.31 23.88 32.56
CA PRO A 154 50.70 23.57 31.19
C PRO A 154 50.00 24.57 30.25
N ALA A 155 50.69 24.99 29.20
CA ALA A 155 50.16 25.94 28.20
C ALA A 155 48.81 25.42 27.67
N MET A 156 47.74 26.16 27.91
CA MET A 156 46.44 25.89 27.29
C MET A 156 46.57 26.03 25.78
N ALA A 157 46.18 24.98 25.05
CA ALA A 157 45.86 25.12 23.65
C ALA A 157 44.72 26.15 23.53
N VAL A 158 44.92 27.17 22.78
CA VAL A 158 43.83 28.16 22.47
C VAL A 158 42.80 27.39 21.63
N GLU A 159 41.68 27.02 22.24
CA GLU A 159 40.56 26.49 21.49
C GLU A 159 40.17 27.48 20.38
N ALA A 160 39.98 26.95 19.17
CA ALA A 160 39.50 27.77 18.06
C ALA A 160 38.13 28.37 18.43
N PRO A 161 37.86 29.62 18.11
CA PRO A 161 36.59 30.24 18.45
C PRO A 161 35.45 29.44 17.78
N ILE A 162 34.34 29.25 18.55
CA ILE A 162 33.15 28.61 18.05
C ILE A 162 32.62 29.39 16.84
N PRO A 163 32.39 28.77 15.68
CA PRO A 163 31.90 29.50 14.53
C PRO A 163 30.45 29.94 14.72
N ASN A 164 30.10 31.10 14.18
CA ASN A 164 28.73 31.61 14.11
C ASN A 164 28.33 31.75 12.64
N PRO A 165 27.84 30.70 12.02
CA PRO A 165 27.54 30.70 10.58
C PRO A 165 26.38 31.60 10.21
N LEU A 166 25.49 31.89 11.18
CA LEU A 166 24.31 32.71 10.95
C LEU A 166 24.63 34.22 10.96
N GLY A 167 25.78 34.61 11.54
CA GLY A 167 26.19 36.03 11.64
C GLY A 167 25.26 36.92 12.48
N ILE A 168 24.39 36.30 13.30
CA ILE A 168 23.45 36.98 14.19
C ILE A 168 24.04 37.11 15.59
N THR A 169 23.42 37.93 16.43
CA THR A 169 23.91 38.20 17.79
C THR A 169 23.75 36.99 18.71
N GLU A 170 24.49 36.97 19.82
CA GLU A 170 24.36 35.90 20.83
C GLU A 170 22.96 35.90 21.48
N GLU A 171 22.27 37.04 21.55
CA GLU A 171 20.92 37.13 22.08
C GLU A 171 19.90 36.49 21.08
N GLU A 172 20.12 36.67 19.79
CA GLU A 172 19.32 36.04 18.72
C GLU A 172 19.57 34.53 18.65
N LEU A 173 20.84 34.08 18.75
CA LEU A 173 21.18 32.67 18.83
C LEU A 173 20.54 32.01 20.06
N ALA A 174 20.58 32.66 21.21
CA ALA A 174 19.95 32.17 22.43
C ALA A 174 18.42 32.14 22.36
N ALA A 175 17.80 32.82 21.43
CA ALA A 175 16.34 32.78 21.21
C ALA A 175 15.88 31.61 20.34
N ILE A 176 16.79 30.95 19.61
CA ILE A 176 16.49 29.85 18.70
C ILE A 176 16.08 28.61 19.52
N LYS A 177 15.02 27.93 19.08
CA LYS A 177 14.49 26.73 19.70
C LYS A 177 14.60 25.51 18.81
N ASP A 178 14.37 25.67 17.53
CA ASP A 178 14.27 24.56 16.60
C ASP A 178 15.25 24.81 15.44
N VAL A 179 16.08 23.80 15.14
CA VAL A 179 17.10 23.88 14.09
C VAL A 179 16.96 22.69 13.16
N VAL A 180 16.95 22.98 11.86
CA VAL A 180 17.03 21.98 10.81
C VAL A 180 18.32 22.23 10.02
N ILE A 181 19.17 21.21 9.89
CA ILE A 181 20.42 21.28 9.12
C ILE A 181 20.28 20.31 7.94
N ILE A 182 20.44 20.83 6.73
CA ILE A 182 20.37 20.03 5.51
C ILE A 182 21.73 20.09 4.82
N GLY A 183 22.37 18.93 4.68
CA GLY A 183 23.64 18.79 3.99
C GLY A 183 23.48 18.31 2.55
N ASP A 184 24.60 17.94 1.93
CA ASP A 184 24.67 17.34 0.60
C ASP A 184 25.32 15.94 0.60
N TYR A 185 25.33 15.26 1.74
CA TYR A 185 25.90 13.94 1.90
C TYR A 185 25.02 12.84 1.31
N PHE A 186 25.50 12.18 0.26
CA PHE A 186 24.83 11.07 -0.42
C PHE A 186 25.61 9.76 -0.29
N GLY A 187 26.12 9.44 0.90
CA GLY A 187 27.00 8.30 1.13
C GLY A 187 26.42 6.91 0.82
N TYR A 188 25.10 6.79 0.75
CA TYR A 188 24.42 5.51 0.58
C TYR A 188 23.58 5.41 -0.69
N TYR A 189 23.04 6.51 -1.20
CA TYR A 189 22.15 6.52 -2.36
C TYR A 189 22.49 7.66 -3.31
N THR A 190 22.24 7.45 -4.60
CA THR A 190 22.21 8.55 -5.54
C THR A 190 20.93 9.34 -5.35
N TYR A 191 20.95 10.62 -5.68
CA TYR A 191 19.79 11.51 -5.61
C TYR A 191 18.52 10.89 -6.27
N ASN A 192 18.67 10.21 -7.42
CA ASN A 192 17.57 9.57 -8.13
C ASN A 192 16.97 8.37 -7.38
N GLU A 193 17.79 7.62 -6.64
CA GLU A 193 17.29 6.50 -5.81
C GLU A 193 16.53 7.03 -4.60
N TYR A 194 16.97 8.13 -4.03
CA TYR A 194 16.32 8.74 -2.87
C TYR A 194 14.99 9.41 -3.23
N SER A 195 14.91 10.13 -4.36
CA SER A 195 13.68 10.76 -4.84
C SER A 195 12.60 9.76 -5.25
N SER A 196 12.99 8.53 -5.64
CA SER A 196 12.05 7.47 -6.01
C SER A 196 11.39 6.78 -4.80
N MET A 197 11.91 6.95 -3.60
CA MET A 197 11.43 6.29 -2.38
C MET A 197 10.22 6.97 -1.71
N GLY A 198 9.73 8.10 -2.24
CA GLY A 198 8.44 8.68 -1.86
C GLY A 198 8.31 9.16 -0.42
N HIS A 199 9.41 9.34 0.30
CA HIS A 199 9.37 9.75 1.70
C HIS A 199 9.76 11.23 1.84
N TRP A 200 8.81 12.06 2.27
CA TRP A 200 8.98 13.44 2.69
C TRP A 200 8.88 14.54 1.62
N PRO A 201 7.69 14.87 1.14
CA PRO A 201 7.49 16.02 0.26
C PRO A 201 7.92 17.35 0.90
N GLU A 202 7.64 17.54 2.19
CA GLU A 202 7.78 18.83 2.86
C GLU A 202 9.23 19.29 3.08
N ILE A 203 10.18 18.37 3.26
CA ILE A 203 11.61 18.73 3.40
C ILE A 203 12.29 18.79 2.02
N TRP A 204 11.80 18.04 1.05
CA TRP A 204 12.40 17.96 -0.29
C TRP A 204 12.15 19.19 -1.14
N ASP A 205 10.98 19.82 -1.03
CA ASP A 205 10.69 21.07 -1.74
C ASP A 205 11.66 22.18 -1.31
N TYR A 206 12.02 22.23 -0.03
CA TYR A 206 13.06 23.14 0.49
C TYR A 206 14.48 22.73 0.05
N ALA A 207 14.84 21.46 0.16
CA ALA A 207 16.17 20.98 -0.20
C ALA A 207 16.47 21.14 -1.71
N TYR A 208 15.44 21.00 -2.55
CA TYR A 208 15.61 21.08 -4.01
C TYR A 208 15.96 22.48 -4.48
N GLU A 209 15.33 23.51 -3.95
CA GLU A 209 15.65 24.92 -4.32
C GLU A 209 17.03 25.38 -3.80
N VAL A 210 17.51 24.79 -2.72
CA VAL A 210 18.67 25.25 -1.98
C VAL A 210 19.97 24.52 -2.35
N VAL A 211 19.88 23.22 -2.65
CA VAL A 211 21.06 22.38 -3.01
C VAL A 211 21.62 22.72 -4.39
N ASP A 212 20.85 23.31 -5.29
CA ASP A 212 21.24 23.52 -6.68
C ASP A 212 22.31 24.64 -6.88
N ASN A 213 22.50 25.57 -5.92
CA ASN A 213 23.37 26.71 -6.10
C ASN A 213 24.76 26.66 -5.40
N GLY A 214 25.04 25.63 -4.60
CA GLY A 214 26.36 25.43 -4.00
C GLY A 214 26.73 26.40 -2.84
N GLU A 215 25.80 27.20 -2.34
CA GLU A 215 26.00 28.19 -1.28
C GLU A 215 25.30 27.76 0.01
N THR A 216 25.85 28.17 1.16
CA THR A 216 25.21 27.96 2.46
C THR A 216 24.10 28.99 2.63
N HIS A 217 22.88 28.53 2.81
CA HIS A 217 21.72 29.41 3.04
C HIS A 217 21.09 29.05 4.38
N TRP A 218 20.50 30.06 5.02
CA TRP A 218 19.66 29.83 6.20
C TRP A 218 18.32 30.54 6.04
N TYR A 219 17.28 29.94 6.58
CA TYR A 219 15.91 30.43 6.52
C TYR A 219 15.32 30.48 7.93
N SER A 220 14.56 31.48 8.23
CA SER A 220 13.79 31.59 9.45
C SER A 220 12.32 31.49 9.10
N ASN A 221 11.55 30.70 9.84
CA ASN A 221 10.10 30.72 9.70
C ASN A 221 9.52 32.09 10.14
N GLN A 222 8.24 32.35 9.82
CA GLN A 222 7.58 33.64 10.11
C GLN A 222 7.57 34.02 11.60
N ASP A 223 7.75 33.07 12.51
CA ASP A 223 7.78 33.26 13.95
C ASP A 223 9.20 33.45 14.51
N GLY A 224 10.24 33.28 13.68
CA GLY A 224 11.65 33.48 14.03
C GLY A 224 12.24 32.45 15.00
N HIS A 225 11.60 31.28 15.14
CA HIS A 225 12.01 30.25 16.10
C HIS A 225 12.57 28.98 15.46
N GLU A 226 12.41 28.80 14.15
CA GLU A 226 12.93 27.67 13.38
C GLU A 226 13.95 28.21 12.37
N PHE A 227 15.11 27.53 12.30
CA PHE A 227 16.18 27.85 11.36
C PHE A 227 16.53 26.61 10.54
N THR A 228 16.59 26.79 9.25
CA THR A 228 17.12 25.80 8.31
C THR A 228 18.48 26.28 7.81
N LEU A 229 19.51 25.48 8.02
CA LEU A 229 20.88 25.72 7.55
C LEU A 229 21.27 24.64 6.56
N THR A 230 21.84 25.00 5.44
CA THR A 230 22.23 24.08 4.38
C THR A 230 23.74 24.06 4.19
N ARG A 231 24.27 22.87 3.85
CA ARG A 231 25.70 22.63 3.55
C ARG A 231 26.66 23.09 4.64
N TYR A 232 26.32 22.84 5.90
CA TYR A 232 27.16 23.22 7.01
C TYR A 232 27.56 21.99 7.82
N GLU A 233 28.85 21.77 8.04
CA GLU A 233 29.45 20.56 8.61
C GLU A 233 29.96 20.77 10.05
N ASP A 234 30.22 22.01 10.44
CA ASP A 234 30.73 22.34 11.79
C ASP A 234 29.57 22.59 12.76
N LEU A 235 29.17 21.53 13.47
CA LEU A 235 28.03 21.56 14.39
C LEU A 235 28.31 22.26 15.72
N ARG A 236 29.56 22.71 16.03
CA ARG A 236 29.86 23.37 17.30
C ARG A 236 29.10 24.68 17.50
N PHE A 237 28.58 25.28 16.42
CA PHE A 237 27.74 26.48 16.57
C PHE A 237 26.46 26.24 17.39
N LEU A 238 25.98 24.99 17.49
CA LEU A 238 24.82 24.61 18.32
C LEU A 238 25.07 24.86 19.82
N GLU A 239 26.32 24.91 20.25
CA GLU A 239 26.71 25.25 21.64
C GLU A 239 26.30 26.68 22.04
N LEU A 240 26.08 27.56 21.03
CA LEU A 240 25.62 28.91 21.23
C LEU A 240 24.10 29.02 21.40
N MET A 241 23.36 27.93 21.37
CA MET A 241 21.89 27.85 21.39
C MET A 241 21.37 27.19 22.67
N PRO A 242 21.45 27.79 23.86
CA PRO A 242 21.08 27.16 25.13
C PRO A 242 19.60 26.86 25.29
N ASN A 243 18.74 27.43 24.44
CA ASN A 243 17.29 27.21 24.47
C ASN A 243 16.79 26.26 23.37
N LEU A 244 17.71 25.55 22.69
CA LEU A 244 17.37 24.57 21.68
C LEU A 244 16.45 23.49 22.25
N THR A 245 15.32 23.24 21.58
CA THR A 245 14.32 22.24 21.92
C THR A 245 14.28 21.09 20.93
N MET A 246 14.54 21.35 19.66
CA MET A 246 14.52 20.37 18.58
C MET A 246 15.73 20.57 17.65
N LEU A 247 16.38 19.46 17.30
CA LEU A 247 17.45 19.41 16.32
C LEU A 247 17.15 18.34 15.26
N ARG A 248 17.09 18.73 14.00
CA ARG A 248 16.98 17.81 12.85
C ARG A 248 18.18 18.00 11.93
N MET A 249 18.78 16.88 11.57
CA MET A 249 19.91 16.85 10.63
C MET A 249 19.58 15.85 9.50
N VAL A 250 19.73 16.32 8.27
CA VAL A 250 19.43 15.52 7.07
C VAL A 250 20.57 15.68 6.06
N LEU A 251 21.12 14.57 5.58
CA LEU A 251 22.20 14.56 4.57
C LEU A 251 23.47 15.32 5.01
N VAL A 252 23.76 15.38 6.30
CA VAL A 252 24.93 16.14 6.81
C VAL A 252 26.14 15.22 6.84
N ASP A 253 27.25 15.67 6.25
CA ASP A 253 28.57 15.07 6.41
C ASP A 253 29.23 15.64 7.67
N VAL A 254 29.46 14.78 8.67
CA VAL A 254 29.90 15.22 10.01
C VAL A 254 31.31 14.73 10.29
N ASP A 255 32.25 15.68 10.48
CA ASP A 255 33.57 15.37 11.04
C ASP A 255 33.48 15.22 12.59
N ALA A 256 34.01 14.12 13.11
CA ALA A 256 34.03 13.83 14.54
C ALA A 256 34.66 14.96 15.39
N GLN A 257 35.51 15.81 14.80
CA GLN A 257 36.12 16.98 15.50
C GLN A 257 35.19 18.20 15.54
N MET A 258 34.08 18.16 14.80
CA MET A 258 33.11 19.25 14.68
C MET A 258 31.75 18.93 15.34
N LEU A 259 31.74 17.89 16.20
CA LEU A 259 30.57 17.58 17.01
C LEU A 259 30.40 18.61 18.15
N PRO A 260 29.15 19.01 18.48
CA PRO A 260 28.88 20.00 19.50
C PRO A 260 29.01 19.43 20.93
N ASP A 261 29.31 20.30 21.91
CA ASP A 261 29.03 20.02 23.32
C ASP A 261 27.69 20.65 23.73
N LEU A 262 26.64 19.84 23.73
CA LEU A 262 25.27 20.26 24.07
C LEU A 262 24.94 20.14 25.56
N SER A 263 25.94 19.98 26.43
CA SER A 263 25.74 19.89 27.88
C SER A 263 25.01 21.09 28.49
N ASN A 264 25.04 22.23 27.81
CA ASN A 264 24.31 23.45 28.18
C ASN A 264 22.91 23.58 27.55
N ALA A 265 22.57 22.73 26.59
CA ALA A 265 21.26 22.74 25.93
C ALA A 265 20.19 21.98 26.75
N GLY A 266 19.96 22.42 27.97
CA GLY A 266 19.07 21.75 28.93
C GLY A 266 17.60 21.66 28.53
N ASN A 267 17.20 22.33 27.44
CA ASN A 267 15.85 22.31 26.90
C ASN A 267 15.71 21.38 25.68
N LEU A 268 16.80 20.78 25.19
CA LEU A 268 16.76 19.87 24.04
C LEU A 268 15.93 18.63 24.36
N GLN A 269 14.87 18.39 23.57
CA GLN A 269 13.91 17.30 23.77
C GLN A 269 13.87 16.33 22.61
N GLU A 270 13.99 16.81 21.37
CA GLU A 270 13.87 16.01 20.17
C GLU A 270 15.13 16.13 19.32
N VAL A 271 15.67 14.98 18.89
CA VAL A 271 16.79 14.91 17.96
C VAL A 271 16.43 13.91 16.86
N SER A 272 16.59 14.34 15.61
CA SER A 272 16.40 13.49 14.43
C SER A 272 17.63 13.59 13.53
N ILE A 273 18.26 12.45 13.25
CA ILE A 273 19.49 12.33 12.46
C ILE A 273 19.18 11.42 11.28
N ARG A 274 19.21 11.95 10.06
CA ARG A 274 18.78 11.20 8.88
C ARG A 274 19.81 11.27 7.76
N ASN A 275 20.24 10.09 7.30
CA ASN A 275 21.17 9.95 6.21
C ASN A 275 22.44 10.83 6.38
N CYS A 276 22.98 10.88 7.60
CA CYS A 276 24.18 11.61 7.95
C CYS A 276 25.39 10.67 8.03
N SER A 277 26.59 11.17 7.75
CA SER A 277 27.84 10.37 7.90
C SER A 277 28.22 10.10 9.35
N MET A 278 27.49 10.62 10.31
CA MET A 278 27.74 10.53 11.75
C MET A 278 27.85 9.09 12.24
N SER A 279 28.90 8.80 13.00
CA SER A 279 29.13 7.52 13.66
C SER A 279 29.18 7.62 15.19
N ASP A 280 29.25 8.82 15.75
CA ASP A 280 29.37 9.07 17.20
C ASP A 280 28.22 9.98 17.67
N ILE A 281 27.52 9.53 18.71
CA ILE A 281 26.45 10.28 19.40
C ILE A 281 26.79 10.55 20.88
N SER A 282 28.06 10.47 21.26
CA SER A 282 28.50 10.74 22.64
C SER A 282 28.17 12.16 23.10
N TRP A 283 28.05 13.11 22.18
CA TRP A 283 27.63 14.49 22.43
C TRP A 283 26.17 14.63 22.91
N LEU A 284 25.37 13.57 22.82
CA LEU A 284 24.01 13.51 23.39
C LEU A 284 23.99 13.00 24.83
N ALA A 285 25.10 12.43 25.34
CA ALA A 285 25.14 11.84 26.66
C ALA A 285 24.77 12.86 27.75
N GLY A 286 23.85 12.48 28.63
CA GLY A 286 23.41 13.35 29.73
C GLY A 286 22.47 14.49 29.37
N ASN A 287 22.08 14.62 28.10
CA ASN A 287 21.07 15.59 27.67
C ASN A 287 19.65 15.19 28.11
N ASN A 288 18.75 16.17 28.13
CA ASN A 288 17.35 16.00 28.53
C ASN A 288 16.44 15.53 27.39
N ILE A 289 17.01 14.93 26.34
CA ILE A 289 16.23 14.44 25.19
C ILE A 289 15.18 13.43 25.63
N THR A 290 14.01 13.55 25.04
CA THR A 290 12.87 12.65 25.23
C THR A 290 12.68 11.72 24.04
N THR A 291 13.06 12.18 22.86
CA THR A 291 12.88 11.48 21.59
C THR A 291 14.15 11.55 20.76
N LEU A 292 14.59 10.40 20.26
CA LEU A 292 15.66 10.27 19.30
C LEU A 292 15.22 9.46 18.10
N GLU A 293 15.45 10.01 16.92
CA GLU A 293 15.26 9.31 15.64
C GLU A 293 16.58 9.25 14.88
N VAL A 294 16.96 8.06 14.45
CA VAL A 294 18.15 7.80 13.66
C VAL A 294 17.79 7.00 12.43
N TYR A 295 18.03 7.56 11.25
CA TYR A 295 17.73 6.93 9.98
C TYR A 295 18.99 6.91 9.10
N GLU A 296 19.40 5.74 8.64
CA GLU A 296 20.46 5.57 7.63
C GLU A 296 21.75 6.32 7.96
N THR A 297 22.28 6.14 9.15
CA THR A 297 23.55 6.72 9.62
C THR A 297 24.64 5.62 9.79
N ASN A 298 25.84 6.01 10.23
CA ASN A 298 26.93 5.10 10.55
C ASN A 298 27.07 4.85 12.06
N ILE A 299 26.06 5.16 12.86
CA ILE A 299 26.10 5.01 14.32
C ILE A 299 26.00 3.52 14.66
N GLU A 300 27.01 2.99 15.35
CA GLU A 300 27.04 1.60 15.81
C GLU A 300 26.90 1.49 17.35
N ASP A 301 27.30 2.51 18.09
CA ASP A 301 27.26 2.53 19.56
C ASP A 301 26.21 3.51 20.08
N PHE A 302 25.16 2.98 20.67
CA PHE A 302 24.09 3.73 21.34
C PHE A 302 24.26 3.80 22.87
N SER A 303 25.36 3.30 23.44
CA SER A 303 25.64 3.33 24.87
C SER A 303 25.61 4.73 25.50
N PRO A 304 25.97 5.83 24.79
CA PRO A 304 25.87 7.18 25.37
C PRO A 304 24.48 7.59 25.79
N LEU A 305 23.44 6.99 25.19
CA LEU A 305 22.04 7.27 25.52
C LEU A 305 21.62 6.74 26.90
N THR A 306 22.42 5.88 27.51
CA THR A 306 22.17 5.38 28.86
C THR A 306 22.17 6.52 29.90
N ASP A 307 22.92 7.58 29.63
CA ASP A 307 22.99 8.76 30.51
C ASP A 307 21.85 9.78 30.24
N CYS A 308 21.01 9.55 29.21
CA CYS A 308 19.88 10.42 28.89
C CYS A 308 18.66 10.06 29.76
N SER A 309 18.55 10.72 30.94
CA SER A 309 17.57 10.36 31.96
C SER A 309 16.11 10.61 31.62
N TYR A 310 15.79 11.30 30.52
CA TYR A 310 14.42 11.60 30.08
C TYR A 310 14.06 10.89 28.78
N LEU A 311 14.98 10.15 28.18
CA LEU A 311 14.77 9.47 26.90
C LEU A 311 13.70 8.40 27.02
N SER A 312 12.58 8.62 26.34
CA SER A 312 11.40 7.76 26.38
C SER A 312 11.13 7.04 25.06
N THR A 313 11.53 7.64 23.93
CA THR A 313 11.25 7.10 22.61
C THR A 313 12.52 7.10 21.76
N VAL A 314 12.83 5.96 21.16
CA VAL A 314 13.96 5.80 20.24
C VAL A 314 13.51 5.07 18.99
N THR A 315 13.83 5.64 17.83
CA THR A 315 13.64 5.00 16.51
C THR A 315 14.98 4.88 15.81
N ILE A 316 15.32 3.68 15.37
CA ILE A 316 16.52 3.37 14.60
C ILE A 316 16.13 2.63 13.34
N ASP A 317 16.38 3.23 12.17
CA ASP A 317 16.18 2.63 10.86
C ASP A 317 17.52 2.59 10.11
N GLY A 318 18.11 1.40 10.01
CA GLY A 318 19.42 1.21 9.39
C GLY A 318 19.40 0.73 7.94
N ARG A 319 18.26 0.33 7.42
CA ARG A 319 18.09 -0.29 6.09
C ARG A 319 19.18 -1.31 5.73
N GLY A 320 19.49 -2.20 6.68
CA GLY A 320 20.44 -3.29 6.50
C GLY A 320 21.92 -2.90 6.62
N LYS A 321 22.24 -1.68 7.09
CA LYS A 321 23.62 -1.19 7.21
C LYS A 321 24.08 -0.95 8.64
N HIS A 322 23.19 -0.96 9.62
CA HIS A 322 23.55 -0.80 11.02
C HIS A 322 23.80 -2.14 11.72
N ARG A 323 25.01 -2.28 12.29
CA ARG A 323 25.37 -3.37 13.19
C ARG A 323 25.42 -2.82 14.61
N SER A 324 24.27 -2.67 15.25
CA SER A 324 24.21 -2.12 16.61
C SER A 324 24.29 -3.21 17.65
N ASP A 325 25.15 -2.99 18.63
CA ASP A 325 25.19 -3.78 19.87
C ASP A 325 24.43 -3.03 20.96
N PHE A 326 23.31 -3.61 21.39
CA PHE A 326 22.49 -3.07 22.48
C PHE A 326 22.97 -3.51 23.87
N GLY A 327 24.14 -4.17 24.00
CA GLY A 327 24.63 -4.70 25.27
C GLY A 327 24.86 -3.66 26.35
N SER A 328 25.18 -2.41 25.97
CA SER A 328 25.38 -1.28 26.89
C SER A 328 24.29 -0.22 26.79
N PHE A 329 23.24 -0.46 26.01
CA PHE A 329 22.12 0.47 25.81
C PHE A 329 21.07 0.27 26.91
N ALA A 330 21.02 1.18 27.86
CA ALA A 330 20.15 1.05 29.02
C ALA A 330 19.52 2.38 29.49
N PRO A 331 18.81 3.13 28.62
CA PRO A 331 18.14 4.35 29.05
C PRO A 331 17.08 4.04 30.11
N PRO A 332 17.12 4.70 31.29
CA PRO A 332 16.32 4.25 32.44
C PRO A 332 14.81 4.45 32.28
N TYR A 333 14.37 5.35 31.40
CA TYR A 333 12.96 5.66 31.19
C TYR A 333 12.47 5.32 29.78
N LEU A 334 13.26 4.59 28.99
CA LEU A 334 12.86 4.16 27.66
C LEU A 334 11.58 3.34 27.72
N SER A 335 10.54 3.83 27.05
CA SER A 335 9.22 3.22 27.00
C SER A 335 8.84 2.73 25.60
N GLU A 336 9.40 3.35 24.56
CA GLU A 336 9.15 2.99 23.16
C GLU A 336 10.44 2.85 22.37
N LEU A 337 10.57 1.73 21.65
CA LEU A 337 11.69 1.43 20.78
C LEU A 337 11.21 0.88 19.45
N ASN A 338 11.62 1.54 18.36
CA ASN A 338 11.36 1.11 17.01
C ASN A 338 12.70 0.77 16.32
N LEU A 339 12.86 -0.48 15.90
CA LEU A 339 14.05 -0.98 15.22
C LEU A 339 13.70 -1.46 13.83
N ARG A 340 14.41 -0.96 12.81
CA ARG A 340 14.19 -1.37 11.44
C ARG A 340 15.52 -1.51 10.68
N GLY A 341 15.60 -2.52 9.80
CA GLY A 341 16.64 -2.62 8.80
C GLY A 341 18.05 -2.80 9.37
N MET A 342 18.23 -3.52 10.49
CA MET A 342 19.52 -3.76 11.10
C MET A 342 20.26 -4.91 10.40
N GLU A 343 21.63 -4.85 10.37
CA GLU A 343 22.44 -5.93 9.81
C GLU A 343 22.36 -7.24 10.61
N ALA A 344 22.78 -8.33 9.97
CA ALA A 344 22.92 -9.62 10.60
C ALA A 344 23.96 -9.56 11.76
N GLY A 345 23.53 -9.78 12.99
CA GLY A 345 24.37 -9.81 14.18
C GLY A 345 24.00 -8.77 15.24
N ALA A 346 22.94 -7.99 15.04
CA ALA A 346 22.37 -7.16 16.12
C ALA A 346 21.97 -8.05 17.30
N ASP A 347 22.56 -7.81 18.48
CA ASP A 347 22.22 -8.53 19.72
C ASP A 347 21.15 -7.78 20.50
N LEU A 348 19.90 -8.25 20.39
CA LEU A 348 18.76 -7.66 21.08
C LEU A 348 18.67 -8.09 22.56
N ASN A 349 19.54 -9.00 23.05
CA ASN A 349 19.52 -9.40 24.45
C ASN A 349 19.89 -8.24 25.38
N GLY A 350 20.64 -7.25 24.89
CA GLY A 350 20.93 -6.02 25.64
C GLY A 350 19.71 -5.23 26.08
N LEU A 351 18.57 -5.38 25.39
CA LEU A 351 17.30 -4.73 25.77
C LEU A 351 16.78 -5.15 27.14
N ALA A 352 17.28 -6.24 27.71
CA ALA A 352 17.02 -6.64 29.10
C ALA A 352 17.35 -5.51 30.10
N ALA A 353 18.25 -4.59 29.75
CA ALA A 353 18.60 -3.44 30.56
C ALA A 353 17.57 -2.29 30.51
N CYS A 354 16.51 -2.40 29.73
CA CYS A 354 15.44 -1.41 29.56
C CYS A 354 14.12 -1.88 30.23
N PRO A 355 14.00 -1.90 31.56
CA PRO A 355 12.87 -2.54 32.27
C PRO A 355 11.52 -1.82 32.08
N ASN A 356 11.57 -0.57 31.64
CA ASN A 356 10.38 0.26 31.43
C ASN A 356 9.84 0.20 29.97
N LEU A 357 10.46 -0.63 29.10
CA LEU A 357 10.05 -0.75 27.70
C LEU A 357 8.65 -1.37 27.61
N ARG A 358 7.72 -0.62 26.99
CA ARG A 358 6.31 -0.97 26.83
C ARG A 358 5.89 -1.17 25.39
N TYR A 359 6.55 -0.47 24.47
CA TYR A 359 6.23 -0.47 23.05
C TYR A 359 7.49 -0.85 22.29
N LEU A 360 7.44 -1.99 21.59
CA LEU A 360 8.55 -2.47 20.79
C LEU A 360 8.06 -2.84 19.39
N ARG A 361 8.66 -2.21 18.38
CA ARG A 361 8.50 -2.58 16.98
C ARG A 361 9.84 -3.03 16.41
N VAL A 362 9.83 -4.19 15.77
CA VAL A 362 11.02 -4.79 15.15
C VAL A 362 10.67 -5.15 13.71
N SER A 363 11.38 -4.57 12.76
CA SER A 363 11.13 -4.83 11.33
C SER A 363 12.43 -4.96 10.52
N ASP A 364 12.37 -5.73 9.43
CA ASP A 364 13.48 -5.93 8.49
C ASP A 364 14.79 -6.42 9.18
N LEU A 365 14.70 -7.27 10.20
CA LEU A 365 15.85 -7.84 10.89
C LEU A 365 16.03 -9.33 10.58
N PRO A 366 17.26 -9.83 10.42
CA PRO A 366 17.53 -11.23 10.13
C PRO A 366 17.56 -12.10 11.39
N ILE A 367 16.59 -11.89 12.31
CA ILE A 367 16.45 -12.69 13.55
C ILE A 367 15.69 -13.99 13.28
N ARG A 368 16.03 -15.05 14.01
CA ARG A 368 15.41 -16.37 13.89
C ARG A 368 14.47 -16.72 15.03
N ASN A 369 14.63 -16.07 16.18
CA ASN A 369 13.78 -16.23 17.36
C ASN A 369 13.64 -14.87 18.07
N VAL A 370 12.77 -14.84 19.07
CA VAL A 370 12.52 -13.66 19.91
C VAL A 370 12.75 -13.98 21.41
N ASP A 371 13.78 -14.76 21.71
CA ASP A 371 14.10 -15.17 23.08
C ASP A 371 14.40 -14.01 24.03
N PHE A 372 14.92 -12.90 23.51
CA PHE A 372 15.17 -11.65 24.25
C PHE A 372 13.89 -11.08 24.91
N LEU A 373 12.70 -11.40 24.41
CA LEU A 373 11.43 -10.96 25.00
C LEU A 373 11.17 -11.53 26.39
N LYS A 374 11.87 -12.60 26.79
CA LYS A 374 11.73 -13.20 28.13
C LYS A 374 12.18 -12.24 29.23
N GLU A 375 13.03 -11.30 28.89
CA GLU A 375 13.58 -10.29 29.81
C GLU A 375 12.78 -8.97 29.77
N LEU A 376 11.72 -8.87 28.96
CA LEU A 376 10.90 -7.68 28.76
C LEU A 376 9.42 -7.90 29.18
N PRO A 377 9.14 -8.33 30.40
CA PRO A 377 7.77 -8.72 30.81
C PRO A 377 6.77 -7.57 30.85
N ALA A 378 7.23 -6.31 30.86
CA ALA A 378 6.41 -5.11 30.92
C ALA A 378 5.88 -4.64 29.54
N LEU A 379 6.17 -5.38 28.49
CA LEU A 379 5.69 -5.01 27.14
C LEU A 379 4.17 -5.07 27.05
N HIS A 380 3.60 -3.99 26.48
CA HIS A 380 2.18 -3.83 26.19
C HIS A 380 1.87 -3.93 24.69
N LEU A 381 2.79 -3.44 23.84
CA LEU A 381 2.70 -3.57 22.39
C LEU A 381 3.97 -4.22 21.84
N LEU A 382 3.78 -5.22 21.01
CA LEU A 382 4.84 -5.85 20.24
C LEU A 382 4.41 -5.93 18.76
N GLU A 383 5.22 -5.37 17.85
CA GLU A 383 5.06 -5.55 16.43
C GLU A 383 6.33 -6.19 15.84
N LEU A 384 6.15 -7.32 15.19
CA LEU A 384 7.17 -8.05 14.44
C LEU A 384 6.77 -7.99 12.97
N ARG A 385 7.57 -7.30 12.14
CA ARG A 385 7.20 -7.04 10.74
C ARG A 385 8.37 -7.35 9.80
N ASP A 386 8.06 -7.92 8.64
CA ASP A 386 9.04 -8.17 7.58
C ASP A 386 10.29 -8.94 8.09
N LEU A 387 10.08 -10.00 8.88
CA LEU A 387 11.14 -10.82 9.46
C LEU A 387 11.19 -12.21 8.78
N PRO A 388 11.80 -12.32 7.59
CA PRO A 388 11.70 -13.53 6.78
C PRO A 388 12.39 -14.76 7.39
N GLN A 389 13.37 -14.56 8.28
CA GLN A 389 14.09 -15.63 8.95
C GLN A 389 13.48 -16.04 10.30
N LEU A 390 12.52 -15.28 10.82
CA LEU A 390 11.88 -15.57 12.11
C LEU A 390 11.09 -16.88 12.03
N GLN A 391 11.45 -17.85 12.86
CA GLN A 391 10.83 -19.18 12.92
C GLN A 391 10.22 -19.48 14.29
N ASP A 392 10.84 -19.01 15.36
CA ASP A 392 10.45 -19.29 16.72
C ASP A 392 9.99 -18.03 17.46
N ILE A 393 8.72 -18.02 17.85
CA ILE A 393 8.10 -16.94 18.64
C ILE A 393 7.81 -17.38 20.10
N SER A 394 8.46 -18.43 20.58
CA SER A 394 8.21 -18.97 21.93
C SER A 394 8.42 -17.91 23.04
N GLY A 395 9.34 -16.94 22.82
CA GLY A 395 9.56 -15.82 23.73
C GLY A 395 8.33 -14.96 24.00
N VAL A 396 7.38 -14.88 23.05
CA VAL A 396 6.10 -14.15 23.23
C VAL A 396 5.31 -14.69 24.44
N SER A 397 5.41 -15.98 24.73
CA SER A 397 4.68 -16.61 25.85
C SER A 397 5.01 -16.04 27.23
N SER A 398 6.13 -15.31 27.37
CA SER A 398 6.52 -14.64 28.63
C SER A 398 5.78 -13.32 28.87
N LEU A 399 5.19 -12.69 27.84
CA LEU A 399 4.61 -11.36 27.87
C LEU A 399 3.18 -11.37 28.41
N LYS A 400 3.03 -11.35 29.73
CA LYS A 400 1.71 -11.46 30.39
C LYS A 400 0.89 -10.17 30.36
N GLU A 401 1.56 -9.02 30.19
CA GLU A 401 0.93 -7.69 30.12
C GLU A 401 0.69 -7.22 28.68
N LEU A 402 1.04 -8.05 27.68
CA LEU A 402 0.91 -7.71 26.28
C LEU A 402 -0.56 -7.53 25.89
N THR A 403 -0.92 -6.33 25.44
CA THR A 403 -2.27 -5.96 25.03
C THR A 403 -2.45 -5.88 23.53
N SER A 404 -1.37 -5.60 22.78
CA SER A 404 -1.38 -5.51 21.32
C SER A 404 -0.22 -6.31 20.73
N LEU A 405 -0.52 -7.21 19.78
CA LEU A 405 0.47 -8.03 19.07
C LEU A 405 0.23 -7.97 17.56
N GLY A 406 1.24 -7.54 16.82
CA GLY A 406 1.32 -7.63 15.36
C GLY A 406 2.41 -8.62 14.93
N ILE A 407 2.08 -9.57 14.04
CA ILE A 407 3.04 -10.44 13.35
C ILE A 407 2.73 -10.32 11.86
N ILE A 408 3.50 -9.49 11.17
CA ILE A 408 3.19 -9.02 9.82
C ILE A 408 4.32 -9.43 8.89
N GLN A 409 4.00 -10.17 7.84
CA GLN A 409 4.96 -10.63 6.82
C GLN A 409 6.16 -11.38 7.43
N CYS A 410 5.87 -12.30 8.36
CA CYS A 410 6.85 -13.18 9.01
C CYS A 410 6.59 -14.64 8.59
N GLU A 411 6.83 -14.97 7.31
CA GLU A 411 6.47 -16.26 6.71
C GLU A 411 7.22 -17.46 7.31
N GLY A 412 8.35 -17.23 7.98
CA GLY A 412 9.10 -18.29 8.69
C GLY A 412 8.37 -18.85 9.91
N VAL A 413 7.47 -18.08 10.53
CA VAL A 413 6.69 -18.52 11.71
C VAL A 413 5.67 -19.59 11.31
N ARG A 414 5.76 -20.77 11.94
CA ARG A 414 4.86 -21.92 11.67
C ARG A 414 4.03 -22.32 12.88
N ASP A 415 4.42 -21.93 14.09
CA ASP A 415 3.73 -22.22 15.34
C ASP A 415 3.31 -20.93 16.06
N TYR A 416 2.00 -20.69 16.15
CA TYR A 416 1.41 -19.57 16.86
C TYR A 416 0.96 -19.89 18.29
N MET A 417 1.12 -21.16 18.75
CA MET A 417 0.69 -21.57 20.09
C MET A 417 1.26 -20.71 21.25
N PRO A 418 2.48 -20.14 21.17
CA PRO A 418 2.98 -19.24 22.20
C PRO A 418 2.09 -18.04 22.52
N ILE A 419 1.31 -17.56 21.52
CA ILE A 419 0.36 -16.44 21.69
C ILE A 419 -0.74 -16.77 22.71
N SER A 420 -1.14 -18.03 22.81
CA SER A 420 -2.19 -18.48 23.75
C SER A 420 -1.90 -18.16 25.21
N ALA A 421 -0.63 -17.88 25.55
CA ALA A 421 -0.21 -17.49 26.89
C ALA A 421 -0.46 -16.01 27.24
N CYS A 422 -0.68 -15.14 26.23
CA CYS A 422 -0.84 -13.70 26.37
C CYS A 422 -2.31 -13.33 26.65
N LYS A 423 -2.78 -13.62 27.87
CA LYS A 423 -4.21 -13.46 28.24
C LYS A 423 -4.68 -12.02 28.34
N ALA A 424 -3.78 -11.03 28.36
CA ALA A 424 -4.12 -9.62 28.37
C ALA A 424 -4.41 -9.05 26.97
N LEU A 425 -4.16 -9.82 25.90
CA LEU A 425 -4.33 -9.35 24.53
C LEU A 425 -5.76 -8.86 24.26
N THR A 426 -5.84 -7.63 23.75
CA THR A 426 -7.05 -6.98 23.26
C THR A 426 -7.01 -6.83 21.74
N GLN A 427 -5.81 -6.71 21.16
CA GLN A 427 -5.58 -6.56 19.73
C GLN A 427 -4.59 -7.62 19.25
N LEU A 428 -4.92 -8.30 18.17
CA LEU A 428 -4.06 -9.28 17.50
C LEU A 428 -4.16 -9.11 15.99
N GLN A 429 -3.03 -8.86 15.34
CA GLN A 429 -2.92 -8.83 13.91
C GLN A 429 -1.87 -9.86 13.44
N ILE A 430 -2.28 -10.76 12.56
CA ILE A 430 -1.40 -11.66 11.82
C ILE A 430 -1.66 -11.42 10.34
N ASP A 431 -0.61 -11.10 9.59
CA ASP A 431 -0.69 -10.84 8.15
C ASP A 431 0.41 -11.60 7.43
N ARG A 432 0.02 -12.40 6.42
CA ARG A 432 0.90 -13.28 5.66
C ARG A 432 0.56 -13.30 4.17
N TRP A 433 1.55 -13.60 3.34
CA TRP A 433 1.37 -13.73 1.89
C TRP A 433 1.30 -15.19 1.43
N ASP A 434 1.80 -16.16 2.23
CA ASP A 434 2.00 -17.57 1.84
C ASP A 434 0.82 -18.50 2.14
N TRP A 435 -0.31 -17.97 2.61
CA TRP A 435 -1.59 -18.67 2.80
C TRP A 435 -1.47 -19.98 3.59
N MET A 436 -0.93 -19.93 4.77
CA MET A 436 -0.64 -21.09 5.60
C MET A 436 -1.89 -21.61 6.31
N TYR A 437 -2.05 -22.95 6.34
CA TYR A 437 -3.03 -23.62 7.21
C TYR A 437 -2.55 -23.64 8.66
N VAL A 438 -3.40 -23.15 9.59
CA VAL A 438 -3.11 -23.05 11.02
C VAL A 438 -4.31 -23.55 11.83
N ASP A 439 -4.05 -24.32 12.88
CA ASP A 439 -5.09 -24.65 13.85
C ASP A 439 -5.43 -23.41 14.67
N SER A 440 -6.71 -23.02 14.72
CA SER A 440 -7.21 -21.86 15.45
C SER A 440 -7.07 -22.01 16.98
N ALA A 441 -6.61 -23.16 17.49
CA ALA A 441 -6.46 -23.43 18.93
C ALA A 441 -5.58 -22.41 19.68
N PHE A 442 -4.64 -21.75 19.01
CA PHE A 442 -3.81 -20.69 19.61
C PHE A 442 -4.62 -19.46 20.06
N LEU A 443 -5.82 -19.27 19.53
CA LEU A 443 -6.74 -18.17 19.88
C LEU A 443 -7.65 -18.52 21.07
N ASN A 444 -7.70 -19.80 21.47
CA ASN A 444 -8.60 -20.26 22.52
C ASN A 444 -8.23 -19.65 23.88
N GLY A 445 -9.23 -19.09 24.57
CA GLY A 445 -9.08 -18.49 25.86
C GLY A 445 -8.38 -17.13 25.88
N LEU A 446 -8.23 -16.46 24.75
CA LEU A 446 -7.86 -15.06 24.64
C LEU A 446 -9.13 -14.19 24.78
N THR A 447 -9.71 -14.20 25.98
CA THR A 447 -11.06 -13.68 26.24
C THR A 447 -11.15 -12.15 26.21
N ASN A 448 -10.03 -11.43 26.22
CA ASN A 448 -9.98 -9.97 26.15
C ASN A 448 -9.90 -9.43 24.71
N LEU A 449 -9.72 -10.30 23.72
CA LEU A 449 -9.64 -9.86 22.33
C LEU A 449 -10.92 -9.12 21.90
N SER A 450 -10.72 -7.95 21.32
CA SER A 450 -11.76 -7.10 20.77
C SER A 450 -11.43 -6.58 19.36
N ASP A 451 -10.17 -6.72 18.95
CA ASP A 451 -9.69 -6.37 17.62
C ASP A 451 -8.79 -7.49 17.09
N ILE A 452 -9.23 -8.13 16.00
CA ILE A 452 -8.61 -9.35 15.47
C ILE A 452 -8.46 -9.23 13.95
N GLY A 453 -7.23 -9.23 13.47
CA GLY A 453 -6.87 -9.32 12.06
C GLY A 453 -6.14 -10.62 11.75
N LEU A 454 -6.71 -11.45 10.88
CA LEU A 454 -6.16 -12.75 10.48
C LEU A 454 -6.09 -12.81 8.95
N PHE A 455 -5.04 -12.21 8.38
CA PHE A 455 -4.87 -12.08 6.94
C PHE A 455 -3.85 -13.11 6.43
N GLY A 456 -4.20 -13.84 5.38
CA GLY A 456 -3.35 -14.88 4.80
C GLY A 456 -3.28 -16.18 5.65
N LEU A 457 -4.17 -16.35 6.62
CA LEU A 457 -4.29 -17.57 7.41
C LEU A 457 -5.50 -18.41 6.97
N ASN A 458 -5.26 -19.65 6.65
CA ASN A 458 -6.30 -20.66 6.45
C ASN A 458 -6.55 -21.37 7.78
N LEU A 459 -7.77 -21.29 8.31
CA LEU A 459 -8.11 -21.83 9.62
C LEU A 459 -9.05 -23.01 9.53
N ASN A 460 -8.94 -23.95 10.48
CA ASN A 460 -9.87 -25.06 10.60
C ASN A 460 -11.28 -24.60 11.03
N ASN A 461 -11.40 -23.60 11.92
CA ASN A 461 -12.69 -23.07 12.38
C ASN A 461 -12.53 -21.68 13.03
N MET A 462 -13.66 -21.09 13.40
CA MET A 462 -13.75 -19.83 14.16
C MET A 462 -14.40 -20.01 15.56
N GLU A 463 -14.36 -21.20 16.17
CA GLU A 463 -14.99 -21.47 17.46
C GLU A 463 -14.44 -20.60 18.61
N PHE A 464 -13.19 -20.12 18.52
CA PHE A 464 -12.60 -19.21 19.51
C PHE A 464 -13.44 -17.95 19.73
N LEU A 465 -14.25 -17.54 18.75
CA LEU A 465 -15.13 -16.36 18.84
C LEU A 465 -16.20 -16.51 19.93
N ALA A 466 -16.52 -17.73 20.36
CA ALA A 466 -17.47 -17.95 21.46
C ALA A 466 -17.03 -17.35 22.79
N THR A 467 -15.74 -17.07 22.95
CA THR A 467 -15.15 -16.63 24.23
C THR A 467 -14.60 -15.21 24.21
N VAL A 468 -14.59 -14.53 23.05
CA VAL A 468 -14.03 -13.18 22.93
C VAL A 468 -14.90 -12.11 23.61
N ASN A 469 -14.29 -10.98 23.92
CA ASN A 469 -14.97 -9.86 24.55
C ASN A 469 -15.89 -9.12 23.55
N GLN A 470 -17.17 -9.06 23.86
CA GLN A 470 -18.18 -8.40 23.03
C GLN A 470 -18.76 -7.11 23.65
N LYS A 471 -18.18 -6.61 24.75
CA LYS A 471 -18.73 -5.47 25.50
C LYS A 471 -18.97 -4.23 24.65
N TYR A 472 -18.05 -3.94 23.72
CA TYR A 472 -18.12 -2.76 22.84
C TYR A 472 -18.33 -3.10 21.36
N GLY A 473 -18.51 -4.39 21.04
CA GLY A 473 -18.49 -4.92 19.69
C GLY A 473 -17.09 -5.45 19.34
N LEU A 474 -17.03 -6.33 18.35
CA LEU A 474 -15.82 -6.95 17.87
C LEU A 474 -15.37 -6.29 16.57
N SER A 475 -14.10 -5.94 16.47
CA SER A 475 -13.42 -5.68 15.20
C SER A 475 -12.77 -6.99 14.72
N LEU A 476 -13.17 -7.46 13.55
CA LEU A 476 -12.69 -8.72 13.00
C LEU A 476 -12.36 -8.57 11.51
N GLY A 477 -11.12 -8.79 11.14
CA GLY A 477 -10.69 -8.93 9.75
C GLY A 477 -10.17 -10.33 9.48
N PHE A 478 -10.58 -10.92 8.36
CA PHE A 478 -9.99 -12.19 7.91
C PHE A 478 -9.90 -12.25 6.38
N CYS A 479 -8.81 -12.86 5.93
CA CYS A 479 -8.57 -13.17 4.54
C CYS A 479 -7.90 -14.54 4.49
N GLY A 480 -8.64 -15.57 4.03
CA GLY A 480 -8.15 -16.93 3.99
C GLY A 480 -9.26 -17.97 3.77
N ASP A 481 -8.86 -19.22 3.55
CA ASP A 481 -9.75 -20.36 3.47
C ASP A 481 -10.04 -20.87 4.90
N ILE A 482 -11.27 -20.70 5.34
CA ILE A 482 -11.72 -21.13 6.66
C ILE A 482 -12.69 -22.29 6.45
N GLN A 483 -12.38 -23.45 7.03
CA GLN A 483 -13.18 -24.67 6.82
C GLN A 483 -14.55 -24.59 7.48
N ASP A 484 -14.67 -23.87 8.62
CA ASP A 484 -15.94 -23.68 9.34
C ASP A 484 -16.08 -22.24 9.83
N TYR A 485 -17.00 -21.50 9.21
CA TYR A 485 -17.37 -20.13 9.57
C TYR A 485 -18.43 -20.02 10.67
N SER A 486 -18.96 -21.16 11.19
CA SER A 486 -20.09 -21.16 12.14
C SER A 486 -19.81 -20.34 13.41
N GLY A 487 -18.55 -20.22 13.81
CA GLY A 487 -18.13 -19.37 14.93
C GLY A 487 -18.53 -17.92 14.82
N LEU A 488 -18.69 -17.37 13.60
CA LEU A 488 -19.17 -15.99 13.40
C LEU A 488 -20.54 -15.74 14.03
N ALA A 489 -21.40 -16.78 14.13
CA ALA A 489 -22.73 -16.67 14.70
C ALA A 489 -22.72 -16.40 16.22
N TYR A 490 -21.61 -16.59 16.93
CA TYR A 490 -21.51 -16.26 18.35
C TYR A 490 -21.47 -14.74 18.59
N ILE A 491 -21.08 -13.96 17.58
CA ILE A 491 -20.91 -12.50 17.71
C ILE A 491 -22.22 -11.81 17.33
N GLN A 492 -22.80 -11.07 18.25
CA GLN A 492 -24.04 -10.31 18.04
C GLN A 492 -23.79 -8.90 17.54
N ARG A 493 -22.61 -8.33 17.81
CA ARG A 493 -22.26 -6.96 17.44
C ARG A 493 -20.82 -6.86 16.93
N TYR A 494 -20.70 -6.38 15.72
CA TYR A 494 -19.41 -6.01 15.13
C TYR A 494 -19.28 -4.49 15.07
N GLN A 495 -18.16 -3.97 15.58
CA GLN A 495 -17.77 -2.59 15.36
C GLN A 495 -17.22 -2.43 13.93
N TRP A 496 -16.44 -3.41 13.51
CA TRP A 496 -15.93 -3.51 12.16
C TRP A 496 -15.77 -4.98 11.78
N ILE A 497 -16.09 -5.32 10.54
CA ILE A 497 -15.82 -6.64 9.98
C ILE A 497 -15.30 -6.51 8.54
N HIS A 498 -14.13 -7.07 8.29
CA HIS A 498 -13.55 -7.24 6.96
C HIS A 498 -13.62 -8.71 6.55
N VAL A 499 -14.25 -8.97 5.43
CA VAL A 499 -14.52 -10.32 4.93
C VAL A 499 -13.85 -10.52 3.58
N ASN A 500 -12.92 -11.48 3.51
CA ASN A 500 -12.32 -11.95 2.28
C ASN A 500 -12.18 -13.49 2.33
N PRO A 501 -13.28 -14.24 2.08
CA PRO A 501 -13.29 -15.70 2.21
C PRO A 501 -12.68 -16.33 0.95
N ARG A 502 -11.39 -16.54 0.90
CA ARG A 502 -10.75 -17.23 -0.23
C ARG A 502 -11.02 -18.72 -0.22
N ASN A 503 -11.17 -19.32 -1.40
CA ASN A 503 -11.28 -20.76 -1.61
C ASN A 503 -10.07 -21.27 -2.41
N ASN A 504 -9.32 -22.23 -1.86
CA ASN A 504 -8.33 -23.09 -2.54
C ASN A 504 -7.47 -22.36 -3.60
N GLY A 505 -6.85 -21.25 -3.24
CA GLY A 505 -5.97 -20.49 -4.15
C GLY A 505 -6.70 -19.64 -5.19
N GLY A 506 -8.03 -19.54 -5.13
CA GLY A 506 -8.82 -18.65 -6.00
C GLY A 506 -8.56 -17.16 -5.71
N ARG A 507 -8.64 -16.33 -6.76
CA ARG A 507 -8.49 -14.87 -6.64
C ARG A 507 -9.65 -14.22 -5.88
N PHE A 508 -10.84 -14.85 -5.89
CA PHE A 508 -12.07 -14.36 -5.28
C PHE A 508 -12.63 -15.38 -4.31
N GLY A 509 -13.24 -14.91 -3.22
CA GLY A 509 -13.87 -15.71 -2.20
C GLY A 509 -15.38 -15.75 -2.32
N ASP A 510 -16.01 -16.87 -1.92
CA ASP A 510 -17.46 -17.07 -1.98
C ASP A 510 -18.13 -16.56 -0.69
N PHE A 511 -18.76 -15.37 -0.76
CA PHE A 511 -19.45 -14.78 0.39
C PHE A 511 -20.65 -15.59 0.86
N SER A 512 -21.23 -16.43 0.00
CA SER A 512 -22.37 -17.26 0.40
C SER A 512 -22.04 -18.26 1.53
N LEU A 513 -20.75 -18.56 1.73
CA LEU A 513 -20.28 -19.41 2.83
C LEU A 513 -20.33 -18.69 4.19
N VAL A 514 -20.23 -17.37 4.19
CA VAL A 514 -20.13 -16.52 5.39
C VAL A 514 -21.48 -15.90 5.76
N ALA A 515 -22.24 -15.48 4.76
CA ALA A 515 -23.50 -14.76 4.92
C ALA A 515 -24.49 -15.39 5.94
N PRO A 516 -24.72 -16.72 5.98
CA PRO A 516 -25.66 -17.32 6.91
C PRO A 516 -25.37 -17.06 8.39
N TYR A 517 -24.10 -16.86 8.73
CA TYR A 517 -23.64 -16.70 10.11
C TYR A 517 -23.63 -15.22 10.56
N LEU A 518 -23.78 -14.28 9.64
CA LEU A 518 -23.82 -12.83 9.94
C LEU A 518 -25.25 -12.26 10.00
N GLN A 519 -26.27 -12.97 9.50
CA GLN A 519 -27.63 -12.45 9.31
C GLN A 519 -28.27 -11.80 10.56
N ASN A 520 -27.94 -12.27 11.75
CA ASN A 520 -28.49 -11.77 13.01
C ASN A 520 -27.57 -10.79 13.74
N ALA A 521 -26.43 -10.49 13.18
CA ALA A 521 -25.47 -9.56 13.78
C ALA A 521 -25.84 -8.11 13.45
N SER A 522 -25.60 -7.21 14.40
CA SER A 522 -25.59 -5.76 14.17
C SER A 522 -24.16 -5.34 13.82
N ILE A 523 -23.97 -4.71 12.66
CA ILE A 523 -22.65 -4.34 12.16
C ILE A 523 -22.57 -2.83 12.01
N ALA A 524 -21.57 -2.19 12.64
CA ALA A 524 -21.35 -0.77 12.45
C ALA A 524 -20.67 -0.51 11.08
N ASN A 525 -19.54 -1.16 10.83
CA ASN A 525 -18.82 -1.02 9.57
C ASN A 525 -18.52 -2.40 8.98
N MET A 526 -18.76 -2.57 7.68
CA MET A 526 -18.54 -3.82 6.95
C MET A 526 -17.74 -3.58 5.68
N GLU A 527 -16.74 -4.41 5.47
CA GLU A 527 -15.94 -4.41 4.25
C GLU A 527 -15.95 -5.81 3.63
N LEU A 528 -16.40 -5.89 2.38
CA LEU A 528 -16.35 -7.07 1.53
C LEU A 528 -15.25 -6.87 0.49
N TYR A 529 -14.19 -7.67 0.57
CA TYR A 529 -13.04 -7.54 -0.32
C TYR A 529 -12.87 -8.79 -1.18
N ASN A 530 -12.84 -8.65 -2.51
CA ASN A 530 -12.73 -9.76 -3.46
C ASN A 530 -13.83 -10.84 -3.28
N CYS A 531 -15.05 -10.45 -2.91
CA CYS A 531 -16.15 -11.38 -2.67
C CYS A 531 -17.01 -11.62 -3.91
N THR A 532 -17.32 -12.89 -4.20
CA THR A 532 -18.31 -13.30 -5.20
C THR A 532 -19.55 -13.90 -4.52
N ASN A 533 -20.62 -14.10 -5.29
CA ASN A 533 -21.89 -14.62 -4.81
C ASN A 533 -22.48 -13.75 -3.67
N VAL A 534 -22.31 -12.44 -3.73
CA VAL A 534 -22.84 -11.50 -2.75
C VAL A 534 -24.33 -11.28 -3.01
N ASP A 535 -25.16 -11.91 -2.18
CA ASP A 535 -26.60 -11.65 -2.18
C ASP A 535 -26.92 -10.49 -1.23
N LEU A 536 -27.09 -9.28 -1.78
CA LEU A 536 -27.32 -8.05 -1.00
C LEU A 536 -28.60 -8.12 -0.15
N ALA A 537 -29.56 -8.96 -0.55
CA ALA A 537 -30.79 -9.17 0.24
C ALA A 537 -30.56 -10.01 1.50
N LYS A 538 -29.43 -10.65 1.62
CA LYS A 538 -29.03 -11.48 2.79
C LYS A 538 -27.92 -10.82 3.62
N LEU A 539 -27.53 -9.60 3.29
CA LEU A 539 -26.59 -8.88 4.14
C LEU A 539 -27.24 -8.58 5.52
N PRO A 540 -26.45 -8.58 6.59
CA PRO A 540 -26.86 -8.08 7.89
C PRO A 540 -27.16 -6.58 7.83
N GLU A 541 -27.82 -6.04 8.86
CA GLU A 541 -28.01 -4.60 9.01
C GLU A 541 -26.65 -3.93 9.28
N VAL A 542 -26.26 -3.02 8.38
CA VAL A 542 -25.04 -2.21 8.51
C VAL A 542 -25.43 -0.77 8.81
N SER A 543 -24.94 -0.19 9.90
CA SER A 543 -25.40 1.12 10.37
C SER A 543 -24.49 2.30 10.03
N GLY A 544 -23.22 2.08 9.81
CA GLY A 544 -22.24 3.13 9.50
C GLY A 544 -21.77 3.05 8.05
N LYS A 545 -20.70 2.31 7.80
CA LYS A 545 -20.07 2.21 6.49
C LYS A 545 -20.16 0.79 5.92
N LEU A 546 -20.56 0.68 4.66
CA LEU A 546 -20.43 -0.54 3.85
C LEU A 546 -19.47 -0.26 2.71
N THR A 547 -18.36 -0.98 2.68
CA THR A 547 -17.38 -0.96 1.59
C THR A 547 -17.44 -2.28 0.83
N ILE A 548 -17.55 -2.23 -0.48
CA ILE A 548 -17.47 -3.39 -1.37
C ILE A 548 -16.36 -3.13 -2.38
N THR A 549 -15.31 -3.94 -2.32
CA THR A 549 -14.14 -3.81 -3.17
C THR A 549 -13.98 -5.05 -4.02
N ARG A 550 -13.90 -4.89 -5.36
CA ARG A 550 -13.64 -5.99 -6.33
C ARG A 550 -14.63 -7.15 -6.23
N GLY A 551 -15.91 -6.86 -6.14
CA GLY A 551 -16.99 -7.86 -6.14
C GLY A 551 -17.52 -8.16 -7.55
N ASP A 552 -18.40 -9.18 -7.63
CA ASP A 552 -19.07 -9.64 -8.86
C ASP A 552 -20.46 -9.00 -9.08
N LEU A 553 -20.79 -7.95 -8.35
CA LEU A 553 -22.11 -7.29 -8.45
C LEU A 553 -22.22 -6.47 -9.75
N GLU A 554 -23.29 -6.69 -10.50
CA GLU A 554 -23.65 -5.88 -11.66
C GLU A 554 -24.51 -4.66 -11.28
N ASN A 555 -25.23 -4.73 -10.16
CA ASN A 555 -26.06 -3.68 -9.61
C ASN A 555 -26.26 -3.88 -8.11
N LEU A 556 -27.01 -2.99 -7.46
CA LEU A 556 -27.24 -3.00 -6.02
C LEU A 556 -28.64 -3.52 -5.63
N ALA A 557 -29.32 -4.27 -6.51
CA ALA A 557 -30.63 -4.81 -6.22
C ALA A 557 -30.62 -5.72 -4.98
N GLY A 558 -31.55 -5.48 -4.07
CA GLY A 558 -31.63 -6.19 -2.79
C GLY A 558 -30.90 -5.51 -1.64
N LEU A 559 -30.07 -4.50 -1.89
CA LEU A 559 -29.43 -3.74 -0.83
C LEU A 559 -30.48 -3.10 0.08
N HIS A 560 -30.39 -3.37 1.36
CA HIS A 560 -31.30 -2.84 2.37
C HIS A 560 -30.48 -2.47 3.60
N SER A 561 -30.69 -1.30 4.11
CA SER A 561 -30.25 -0.87 5.44
C SER A 561 -31.00 0.39 5.81
N THR A 562 -31.49 0.44 7.05
CA THR A 562 -32.22 1.61 7.55
C THR A 562 -31.30 2.73 8.04
N PHE A 563 -30.04 2.42 8.33
CA PHE A 563 -29.12 3.33 9.03
C PHE A 563 -27.77 3.51 8.33
N LEU A 564 -27.59 2.98 7.11
CA LEU A 564 -26.34 3.11 6.38
C LEU A 564 -26.02 4.59 6.12
N GLN A 565 -24.85 5.04 6.56
CA GLN A 565 -24.38 6.41 6.40
C GLN A 565 -23.44 6.58 5.21
N HIS A 566 -22.60 5.59 4.97
CA HIS A 566 -21.62 5.61 3.89
C HIS A 566 -21.63 4.31 3.09
N LEU A 567 -21.88 4.39 1.81
CA LEU A 567 -21.67 3.29 0.86
C LEU A 567 -20.46 3.58 -0.03
N GLU A 568 -19.50 2.70 0.02
CA GLU A 568 -18.29 2.81 -0.79
C GLU A 568 -18.12 1.59 -1.70
N LEU A 569 -18.02 1.83 -3.00
CA LEU A 569 -17.86 0.83 -4.05
C LEU A 569 -16.52 1.08 -4.74
N LYS A 570 -15.56 0.14 -4.58
CA LYS A 570 -14.20 0.29 -5.09
C LYS A 570 -13.85 -0.80 -6.09
N ASP A 571 -13.26 -0.41 -7.23
CA ASP A 571 -12.70 -1.31 -8.24
C ASP A 571 -13.69 -2.41 -8.66
N MET A 572 -14.99 -2.08 -8.74
CA MET A 572 -16.06 -3.00 -9.07
C MET A 572 -16.15 -3.18 -10.58
N GLN A 573 -15.44 -4.19 -11.11
CA GLN A 573 -15.33 -4.40 -12.55
C GLN A 573 -16.63 -4.79 -13.25
N TYR A 574 -17.63 -5.29 -12.52
CA TYR A 574 -18.92 -5.74 -13.08
C TYR A 574 -20.06 -4.75 -12.86
N LEU A 575 -19.89 -3.76 -12.01
CA LEU A 575 -20.94 -2.83 -11.63
C LEU A 575 -21.29 -1.88 -12.79
N ARG A 576 -22.54 -1.97 -13.28
CA ARG A 576 -23.07 -1.19 -14.40
C ARG A 576 -24.13 -0.19 -13.99
N SER A 577 -24.84 -0.44 -12.89
CA SER A 577 -25.98 0.35 -12.45
C SER A 577 -26.07 0.43 -10.93
N LEU A 578 -26.57 1.55 -10.43
CA LEU A 578 -26.91 1.74 -9.00
C LEU A 578 -28.33 1.22 -8.66
N LYS A 579 -28.97 0.48 -9.54
CA LYS A 579 -30.31 -0.07 -9.29
C LYS A 579 -30.36 -0.78 -7.93
N GLY A 580 -31.26 -0.35 -7.06
CA GLY A 580 -31.41 -0.86 -5.70
C GLY A 580 -30.98 0.13 -4.62
N ILE A 581 -30.20 1.18 -4.94
CA ILE A 581 -29.79 2.20 -3.99
C ILE A 581 -30.91 3.19 -3.64
N ASP A 582 -31.92 3.31 -4.50
CA ASP A 582 -33.04 4.25 -4.36
C ASP A 582 -33.81 4.10 -3.03
N GLY A 583 -33.80 2.92 -2.46
CA GLY A 583 -34.33 2.67 -1.11
C GLY A 583 -33.51 3.35 -0.01
N LEU A 584 -32.18 3.32 -0.12
CA LEU A 584 -31.27 3.89 0.89
C LEU A 584 -31.26 5.42 0.86
N THR A 585 -31.23 6.05 -0.29
CA THR A 585 -31.20 7.51 -0.43
C THR A 585 -32.44 8.18 0.17
N LYS A 586 -33.58 7.54 0.07
CA LYS A 586 -34.84 8.01 0.67
C LYS A 586 -34.85 7.85 2.20
N LEU A 587 -34.37 6.72 2.68
CA LEU A 587 -34.29 6.39 4.11
C LEU A 587 -33.29 7.26 4.85
N ALA A 588 -32.14 7.53 4.21
CA ALA A 588 -31.06 8.34 4.79
C ALA A 588 -31.41 9.84 4.94
N ASN A 589 -32.57 10.31 4.41
CA ASN A 589 -33.00 11.73 4.46
C ASN A 589 -31.89 12.71 4.03
N GLY A 590 -31.12 12.36 2.99
CA GLY A 590 -30.01 13.17 2.51
C GLY A 590 -28.72 13.07 3.35
N GLN A 591 -28.62 12.07 4.22
CA GLN A 591 -27.40 11.87 5.01
C GLN A 591 -26.46 10.79 4.43
N LEU A 592 -26.84 10.12 3.34
CA LEU A 592 -26.02 9.10 2.72
C LEU A 592 -24.81 9.73 2.00
N GLU A 593 -23.63 9.24 2.32
CA GLU A 593 -22.42 9.46 1.56
C GLU A 593 -22.21 8.28 0.60
N LEU A 594 -22.04 8.56 -0.69
CA LEU A 594 -21.82 7.57 -1.74
C LEU A 594 -20.45 7.80 -2.39
N SER A 595 -19.60 6.80 -2.31
CA SER A 595 -18.29 6.79 -2.97
C SER A 595 -18.25 5.69 -4.02
N ILE A 596 -17.91 6.04 -5.26
CA ILE A 596 -17.75 5.12 -6.40
C ILE A 596 -16.36 5.38 -6.99
N LEU A 597 -15.44 4.47 -6.75
CA LEU A 597 -14.02 4.63 -7.08
C LEU A 597 -13.57 3.46 -7.96
N GLY A 598 -13.02 3.74 -9.15
CA GLY A 598 -12.52 2.71 -10.05
C GLY A 598 -13.59 1.78 -10.65
N CYS A 599 -14.87 2.14 -10.57
CA CYS A 599 -15.97 1.35 -11.14
C CYS A 599 -16.17 1.70 -12.63
N ILE A 600 -15.25 1.29 -13.45
CA ILE A 600 -15.07 1.73 -14.85
C ILE A 600 -16.24 1.40 -15.79
N ARG A 601 -17.11 0.46 -15.44
CA ARG A 601 -18.30 0.07 -16.20
C ARG A 601 -19.59 0.72 -15.71
N MET A 602 -19.53 1.63 -14.75
CA MET A 602 -20.70 2.34 -14.25
C MET A 602 -21.27 3.25 -15.33
N LEU A 603 -22.47 2.97 -15.81
CA LEU A 603 -23.15 3.69 -16.89
C LEU A 603 -24.51 4.24 -16.50
N ASP A 604 -25.21 3.59 -15.55
CA ASP A 604 -26.57 3.91 -15.17
C ASP A 604 -26.67 4.42 -13.72
N TYR A 605 -26.85 5.72 -13.61
CA TYR A 605 -27.06 6.44 -12.35
C TYR A 605 -28.53 6.78 -12.09
N SER A 606 -29.48 6.30 -12.91
CA SER A 606 -30.90 6.67 -12.86
C SER A 606 -31.55 6.37 -11.48
N ALA A 607 -31.00 5.42 -10.73
CA ALA A 607 -31.45 5.14 -9.36
C ALA A 607 -31.24 6.30 -8.38
N LEU A 608 -30.42 7.32 -8.73
CA LEU A 608 -30.24 8.54 -7.94
C LEU A 608 -31.30 9.62 -8.25
N ASP A 609 -32.12 9.46 -9.29
CA ASP A 609 -33.09 10.46 -9.73
C ASP A 609 -34.04 10.88 -8.59
N GLY A 610 -34.09 12.19 -8.33
CA GLY A 610 -34.93 12.77 -7.28
C GLY A 610 -34.41 12.51 -5.84
N SER A 611 -33.19 11.98 -5.66
CA SER A 611 -32.60 11.75 -4.36
C SER A 611 -31.84 12.98 -3.85
N SER A 612 -31.48 12.94 -2.56
CA SER A 612 -30.56 13.89 -1.93
C SER A 612 -29.45 13.11 -1.24
N LEU A 613 -28.20 13.48 -1.50
CA LEU A 613 -27.01 12.88 -0.91
C LEU A 613 -26.25 13.89 -0.07
N ARG A 614 -25.67 13.46 1.03
CA ARG A 614 -24.74 14.27 1.82
C ARG A 614 -23.45 14.48 1.03
N ALA A 615 -22.86 13.41 0.50
CA ALA A 615 -21.69 13.49 -0.32
C ALA A 615 -21.76 12.49 -1.47
N LEU A 616 -21.21 12.89 -2.62
CA LEU A 616 -20.95 12.02 -3.75
C LEU A 616 -19.45 12.12 -4.10
N ASN A 617 -18.76 11.01 -4.01
CA ASN A 617 -17.36 10.89 -4.37
C ASN A 617 -17.24 9.99 -5.60
N LEU A 618 -16.73 10.50 -6.69
CA LEU A 618 -16.49 9.77 -7.94
C LEU A 618 -15.01 9.82 -8.29
N GLY A 619 -14.39 8.68 -8.43
CA GLY A 619 -12.97 8.58 -8.76
C GLY A 619 -12.66 7.55 -9.84
N GLY A 620 -11.78 7.89 -10.81
CA GLY A 620 -11.41 6.99 -11.89
C GLY A 620 -12.57 6.56 -12.77
N MET A 621 -13.59 7.41 -12.93
CA MET A 621 -14.79 7.13 -13.69
C MET A 621 -14.65 7.66 -15.12
N TYR A 622 -15.32 7.02 -16.08
CA TYR A 622 -15.38 7.46 -17.48
C TYR A 622 -16.72 8.06 -17.88
N VAL A 623 -17.76 7.78 -17.12
CA VAL A 623 -19.10 8.35 -17.33
C VAL A 623 -19.52 8.98 -16.01
N LEU A 624 -19.83 10.26 -16.04
CA LEU A 624 -20.38 11.00 -14.91
C LEU A 624 -21.92 10.99 -14.97
N PRO A 625 -22.60 11.07 -13.82
CA PRO A 625 -24.05 11.17 -13.77
C PRO A 625 -24.55 12.50 -14.33
N ASP A 626 -25.83 12.54 -14.71
CA ASP A 626 -26.55 13.79 -14.96
C ASP A 626 -26.88 14.47 -13.61
N PHE A 627 -26.03 15.42 -13.22
CA PHE A 627 -26.13 16.13 -11.94
C PHE A 627 -27.43 16.96 -11.78
N SER A 628 -28.22 17.15 -12.85
CA SER A 628 -29.52 17.84 -12.74
C SER A 628 -30.59 17.04 -12.01
N ARG A 629 -30.41 15.73 -11.85
CA ARG A 629 -31.42 14.79 -11.42
C ARG A 629 -31.48 14.55 -9.92
N PHE A 630 -30.51 15.01 -9.14
CA PHE A 630 -30.43 14.82 -7.70
C PHE A 630 -29.75 16.01 -7.01
N SER A 631 -29.82 16.10 -5.68
CA SER A 631 -29.20 17.17 -4.91
C SER A 631 -28.06 16.66 -4.06
N LEU A 632 -27.02 17.51 -3.86
CA LEU A 632 -25.79 17.19 -3.14
C LEU A 632 -25.46 18.28 -2.13
N PHE A 633 -24.85 17.90 -1.00
CA PHE A 633 -24.18 18.83 -0.09
C PHE A 633 -22.67 18.93 -0.36
N SER A 634 -22.01 17.85 -0.73
CA SER A 634 -20.60 17.77 -1.07
C SER A 634 -20.37 16.96 -2.34
N LEU A 635 -19.48 17.41 -3.20
CA LEU A 635 -19.04 16.70 -4.41
C LEU A 635 -17.52 16.59 -4.44
N ARG A 636 -17.02 15.36 -4.60
CA ARG A 636 -15.62 15.07 -4.87
C ARG A 636 -15.50 14.35 -6.22
N LEU A 637 -14.67 14.90 -7.10
CA LEU A 637 -14.28 14.26 -8.36
C LEU A 637 -12.76 14.05 -8.31
N GLU A 638 -12.31 12.80 -8.45
CA GLU A 638 -10.92 12.43 -8.23
C GLU A 638 -10.37 11.59 -9.38
N SER A 639 -9.18 11.92 -9.89
CA SER A 639 -8.46 11.11 -10.86
C SER A 639 -9.32 10.70 -12.06
N ILE A 640 -10.09 11.62 -12.61
CA ILE A 640 -10.89 11.44 -13.83
C ILE A 640 -10.07 11.94 -15.00
N GLU A 641 -9.75 11.03 -15.93
CA GLU A 641 -8.97 11.32 -17.12
C GLU A 641 -9.76 12.19 -18.11
N ASP A 642 -9.08 13.03 -18.89
CA ASP A 642 -9.63 13.89 -19.94
C ASP A 642 -10.69 14.90 -19.45
N LEU A 643 -10.82 15.17 -18.13
CA LEU A 643 -11.73 16.19 -17.60
C LEU A 643 -11.04 17.57 -17.59
N GLU A 644 -11.17 18.30 -18.70
CA GLU A 644 -10.51 19.61 -18.87
C GLU A 644 -11.28 20.78 -18.25
N ASP A 645 -12.58 20.65 -18.08
CA ASP A 645 -13.48 21.65 -17.50
C ASP A 645 -14.59 20.99 -16.64
N LEU A 646 -15.37 21.78 -15.96
CA LEU A 646 -16.46 21.33 -15.09
C LEU A 646 -17.85 21.62 -15.70
N THR A 647 -18.00 21.67 -17.03
CA THR A 647 -19.30 21.91 -17.71
C THR A 647 -20.36 20.89 -17.35
N CYS A 648 -19.96 19.67 -16.94
CA CYS A 648 -20.85 18.65 -16.39
C CYS A 648 -21.65 19.13 -15.17
N LEU A 649 -21.17 20.17 -14.47
CA LEU A 649 -21.82 20.75 -13.28
C LEU A 649 -22.76 21.94 -13.61
N GLU A 650 -22.88 22.37 -14.86
CA GLU A 650 -23.74 23.51 -15.22
C GLU A 650 -25.19 23.33 -14.76
N THR A 651 -25.68 22.12 -14.81
CA THR A 651 -27.07 21.74 -14.48
C THR A 651 -27.26 21.34 -13.02
N LEU A 652 -26.20 21.22 -12.23
CA LEU A 652 -26.28 20.89 -10.81
C LEU A 652 -27.08 21.98 -10.06
N SER A 653 -27.95 21.55 -9.13
CA SER A 653 -28.70 22.47 -8.27
C SER A 653 -27.76 23.39 -7.48
N LYS A 654 -28.01 24.69 -7.57
CA LYS A 654 -27.23 25.73 -6.89
C LYS A 654 -27.53 25.79 -5.40
N ASP A 655 -28.66 25.25 -4.98
CA ASP A 655 -29.11 25.26 -3.62
C ASP A 655 -28.64 23.98 -2.89
N GLY A 656 -27.92 24.17 -1.78
CA GLY A 656 -27.58 23.07 -0.86
C GLY A 656 -26.22 22.45 -1.05
N ILE A 657 -25.45 22.82 -2.10
CA ILE A 657 -24.06 22.36 -2.25
C ILE A 657 -23.09 23.35 -1.60
N TYR A 658 -22.21 22.85 -0.74
CA TYR A 658 -21.32 23.68 0.06
C TYR A 658 -19.83 23.35 -0.10
N HIS A 659 -19.50 22.14 -0.55
CA HIS A 659 -18.14 21.66 -0.65
C HIS A 659 -17.84 21.05 -2.01
N PHE A 660 -16.75 21.46 -2.62
CA PHE A 660 -16.23 20.87 -3.84
C PHE A 660 -14.79 20.44 -3.63
N GLU A 661 -14.46 19.22 -4.08
CA GLU A 661 -13.11 18.68 -4.04
C GLU A 661 -12.75 18.07 -5.39
N PHE A 662 -11.60 18.45 -5.94
CA PHE A 662 -11.11 18.02 -7.26
C PHE A 662 -9.66 17.51 -7.21
N PRO A 663 -9.28 16.60 -6.29
CA PRO A 663 -7.91 16.13 -6.19
C PRO A 663 -7.57 15.25 -7.41
N GLY A 664 -6.34 15.38 -7.91
CA GLY A 664 -5.84 14.51 -8.99
C GLY A 664 -6.52 14.67 -10.35
N LEU A 665 -7.28 15.75 -10.58
CA LEU A 665 -7.77 16.11 -11.90
C LEU A 665 -6.65 16.86 -12.67
N ASN A 666 -5.70 16.11 -13.19
CA ASN A 666 -4.49 16.68 -13.80
C ASN A 666 -4.75 17.46 -15.07
N ASP A 667 -5.84 17.15 -15.79
CA ASP A 667 -6.22 17.80 -17.04
C ASP A 667 -7.12 19.03 -16.86
N LEU A 668 -7.57 19.31 -15.64
CA LEU A 668 -8.50 20.40 -15.34
C LEU A 668 -7.85 21.76 -15.61
N LYS A 669 -8.49 22.59 -16.42
CA LYS A 669 -8.00 23.89 -16.89
C LYS A 669 -8.94 25.05 -16.57
N ASP A 670 -10.23 24.78 -16.33
CA ASP A 670 -11.25 25.81 -16.18
C ASP A 670 -12.21 25.54 -15.01
N LEU A 671 -12.29 26.49 -14.09
CA LEU A 671 -13.22 26.52 -12.96
C LEU A 671 -14.39 27.50 -13.16
N SER A 672 -14.57 28.09 -14.36
CA SER A 672 -15.55 29.18 -14.60
C SER A 672 -16.99 28.81 -14.24
N VAL A 673 -17.36 27.53 -14.41
CA VAL A 673 -18.68 27.00 -14.04
C VAL A 673 -18.97 27.17 -12.55
N LEU A 674 -17.93 27.16 -11.70
CA LEU A 674 -18.11 27.29 -10.25
C LEU A 674 -18.55 28.70 -9.81
N ARG A 675 -18.46 29.71 -10.69
CA ARG A 675 -18.98 31.07 -10.40
C ARG A 675 -20.49 31.13 -10.14
N GLN A 676 -21.22 30.10 -10.60
CA GLN A 676 -22.65 30.01 -10.33
C GLN A 676 -23.01 29.53 -8.92
N PHE A 677 -22.05 28.96 -8.18
CA PHE A 677 -22.25 28.40 -6.83
C PHE A 677 -21.81 29.36 -5.74
N LYS A 678 -22.33 29.14 -4.54
CA LYS A 678 -21.88 29.77 -3.30
C LYS A 678 -21.63 28.69 -2.27
N GLY A 679 -20.36 28.36 -2.09
CA GLY A 679 -19.91 27.27 -1.24
C GLY A 679 -19.08 27.73 -0.05
N ASN A 680 -18.76 26.78 0.84
CA ASN A 680 -17.88 27.03 1.97
C ASN A 680 -16.43 26.80 1.58
N SER A 681 -16.11 25.62 0.99
CA SER A 681 -14.75 25.23 0.66
C SER A 681 -14.60 24.69 -0.74
N LEU A 682 -13.44 24.95 -1.32
CA LEU A 682 -13.04 24.52 -2.63
C LEU A 682 -11.63 23.93 -2.55
N TYR A 683 -11.49 22.66 -2.88
CA TYR A 683 -10.20 21.97 -2.94
C TYR A 683 -9.86 21.69 -4.39
N VAL A 684 -8.72 22.14 -4.83
CA VAL A 684 -8.34 22.14 -6.26
C VAL A 684 -6.92 21.61 -6.48
N PRO A 685 -6.64 21.06 -7.67
CA PRO A 685 -5.28 20.74 -8.05
C PRO A 685 -4.46 22.02 -8.35
N PRO A 686 -3.11 21.96 -8.30
CA PRO A 686 -2.24 23.12 -8.39
C PRO A 686 -2.44 24.00 -9.63
N GLN A 687 -2.72 23.40 -10.78
CA GLN A 687 -2.80 24.10 -12.07
C GLN A 687 -3.97 25.10 -12.20
N VAL A 688 -4.98 25.03 -11.34
CA VAL A 688 -6.13 25.95 -11.32
C VAL A 688 -6.23 26.75 -10.03
N ALA A 689 -5.17 26.79 -9.21
CA ALA A 689 -5.12 27.50 -7.94
C ALA A 689 -5.44 29.01 -8.05
N ASP A 690 -4.94 29.66 -9.10
CA ASP A 690 -5.20 31.10 -9.34
C ASP A 690 -6.70 31.37 -9.58
N GLN A 691 -7.37 30.51 -10.33
CA GLN A 691 -8.82 30.62 -10.58
C GLN A 691 -9.62 30.37 -9.28
N ALA A 692 -9.16 29.45 -8.42
CA ALA A 692 -9.78 29.20 -7.11
C ALA A 692 -9.61 30.44 -6.19
N ALA A 693 -8.45 31.08 -6.20
CA ALA A 693 -8.22 32.33 -5.48
C ALA A 693 -9.18 33.45 -5.94
N GLU A 694 -9.40 33.60 -7.26
CA GLU A 694 -10.37 34.54 -7.81
C GLU A 694 -11.80 34.23 -7.33
N LEU A 695 -12.24 32.97 -7.32
CA LEU A 695 -13.55 32.55 -6.86
C LEU A 695 -13.76 32.89 -5.37
N VAL A 696 -12.74 32.80 -4.54
CA VAL A 696 -12.78 33.20 -3.14
C VAL A 696 -12.85 34.73 -3.03
N ALA A 697 -12.03 35.47 -3.81
CA ALA A 697 -12.05 36.93 -3.83
C ALA A 697 -13.39 37.51 -4.30
N ASP A 698 -14.06 36.84 -5.25
CA ASP A 698 -15.41 37.19 -5.77
C ASP A 698 -16.56 36.82 -4.78
N GLY A 699 -16.23 36.13 -3.69
CA GLY A 699 -17.18 35.68 -2.66
C GLY A 699 -18.05 34.49 -3.08
N ASN A 700 -17.58 33.67 -4.01
CA ASN A 700 -18.21 32.42 -4.39
C ASN A 700 -17.94 31.32 -3.35
N PHE A 701 -16.75 31.31 -2.78
CA PHE A 701 -16.34 30.39 -1.72
C PHE A 701 -15.69 31.15 -0.56
N HIS A 702 -15.72 30.56 0.66
CA HIS A 702 -15.12 31.18 1.82
C HIS A 702 -13.60 30.98 1.86
N TYR A 703 -13.12 29.81 1.39
CA TYR A 703 -11.70 29.51 1.27
C TYR A 703 -11.44 28.47 0.19
N TYR A 704 -10.20 28.36 -0.26
CA TYR A 704 -9.71 27.27 -1.10
C TYR A 704 -8.41 26.70 -0.51
N GLU A 705 -8.11 25.46 -0.92
CA GLU A 705 -6.88 24.76 -0.59
C GLU A 705 -6.40 23.99 -1.81
N VAL A 706 -5.11 24.03 -2.06
CA VAL A 706 -4.49 23.21 -3.10
C VAL A 706 -4.25 21.81 -2.56
N ARG A 707 -4.80 20.81 -3.23
CA ARG A 707 -4.63 19.41 -2.87
C ARG A 707 -4.02 18.60 -4.01
N TYR A 708 -3.02 17.83 -3.66
CA TYR A 708 -2.48 16.78 -4.49
C TYR A 708 -3.34 15.51 -4.38
N PRO A 709 -3.25 14.57 -5.34
CA PRO A 709 -3.94 13.30 -5.24
C PRO A 709 -3.63 12.67 -3.87
N ASP A 710 -4.67 12.22 -3.16
CA ASP A 710 -4.47 11.46 -1.94
C ASP A 710 -3.69 10.18 -2.28
N SER A 711 -2.53 9.99 -1.66
CA SER A 711 -1.69 8.81 -1.84
C SER A 711 -2.36 7.49 -1.39
N GLY A 712 -3.57 7.56 -0.84
CA GLY A 712 -4.31 6.42 -0.32
C GLY A 712 -5.15 5.63 -1.32
N TRP A 713 -5.55 6.23 -2.45
CA TRP A 713 -6.21 5.53 -3.54
C TRP A 713 -5.62 5.97 -4.88
N MET A 714 -4.94 5.05 -5.54
CA MET A 714 -4.63 5.20 -6.95
C MET A 714 -5.57 4.31 -7.74
N PRO A 715 -6.14 4.77 -8.87
CA PRO A 715 -6.79 3.86 -9.79
C PRO A 715 -5.79 2.76 -10.08
N MET A 716 -6.09 1.53 -9.67
CA MET A 716 -5.22 0.42 -10.03
C MET A 716 -5.21 0.36 -11.54
N ASN A 717 -4.02 0.34 -12.14
CA ASN A 717 -3.82 0.01 -13.56
C ASN A 717 -4.19 -1.46 -13.79
N GLU A 718 -5.35 -1.90 -13.28
CA GLU A 718 -5.85 -3.23 -13.59
C GLU A 718 -6.32 -3.24 -15.03
N GLU A 719 -5.92 -4.28 -15.69
CA GLU A 719 -6.33 -4.60 -17.03
C GLU A 719 -7.86 -4.65 -17.15
N VAL A 720 -8.40 -3.92 -18.09
CA VAL A 720 -9.84 -3.97 -18.37
C VAL A 720 -10.13 -5.24 -19.16
N VAL A 721 -10.87 -6.16 -18.57
CA VAL A 721 -11.31 -7.39 -19.24
C VAL A 721 -12.71 -7.17 -19.80
N LEU A 722 -12.92 -7.36 -21.11
CA LEU A 722 -14.24 -7.34 -21.72
C LEU A 722 -15.04 -8.58 -21.33
N LEU A 723 -16.34 -8.42 -21.10
CA LEU A 723 -17.23 -9.50 -20.67
C LEU A 723 -18.19 -9.96 -21.78
N SER A 724 -18.45 -9.12 -22.75
CA SER A 724 -19.32 -9.44 -23.89
C SER A 724 -18.95 -8.62 -25.13
N LEU A 725 -19.33 -9.09 -26.30
CA LEU A 725 -19.18 -8.34 -27.55
C LEU A 725 -19.97 -7.04 -27.56
N GLU A 726 -21.11 -6.96 -26.86
CA GLU A 726 -21.91 -5.75 -26.73
C GLU A 726 -21.12 -4.60 -26.02
N GLU A 727 -20.17 -4.93 -25.19
CA GLU A 727 -19.31 -3.93 -24.54
C GLU A 727 -18.41 -3.17 -25.50
N LEU A 728 -18.04 -3.77 -26.63
CA LEU A 728 -17.28 -3.09 -27.68
C LEU A 728 -18.06 -1.91 -28.31
N GLU A 729 -19.39 -1.97 -28.27
CA GLU A 729 -20.26 -0.91 -28.81
C GLU A 729 -20.75 0.04 -27.71
N THR A 730 -20.80 -0.38 -26.44
CA THR A 730 -21.45 0.37 -25.37
C THR A 730 -20.48 1.05 -24.41
N LEU A 731 -19.26 0.53 -24.26
CA LEU A 731 -18.27 1.15 -23.40
C LEU A 731 -17.65 2.39 -24.04
N PRO A 732 -17.30 3.41 -23.23
CA PRO A 732 -16.55 4.58 -23.73
C PRO A 732 -15.22 4.18 -24.38
N LYS A 733 -14.82 4.89 -25.41
CA LYS A 733 -13.55 4.63 -26.12
C LYS A 733 -12.33 4.71 -25.18
N ALA A 734 -12.35 5.60 -24.19
CA ALA A 734 -11.30 5.71 -23.19
C ALA A 734 -11.13 4.41 -22.38
N VAL A 735 -12.23 3.70 -22.08
CA VAL A 735 -12.19 2.38 -21.43
C VAL A 735 -11.66 1.32 -22.39
N LEU A 736 -12.14 1.32 -23.63
CA LEU A 736 -11.71 0.36 -24.65
C LEU A 736 -10.19 0.45 -24.92
N ARG A 737 -9.61 1.65 -24.89
CA ARG A 737 -8.15 1.86 -25.04
C ARG A 737 -7.29 1.22 -23.93
N ARG A 738 -7.88 0.89 -22.79
CA ARG A 738 -7.20 0.25 -21.67
C ARG A 738 -7.32 -1.28 -21.67
N VAL A 739 -8.09 -1.83 -22.61
CA VAL A 739 -8.18 -3.28 -22.81
C VAL A 739 -6.87 -3.77 -23.40
N SER A 740 -6.15 -4.64 -22.70
CA SER A 740 -4.88 -5.19 -23.16
C SER A 740 -5.00 -6.62 -23.68
N THR A 741 -6.00 -7.37 -23.25
CA THR A 741 -6.21 -8.78 -23.64
C THR A 741 -7.66 -9.02 -24.02
N VAL A 742 -7.88 -9.67 -25.17
CA VAL A 742 -9.21 -10.10 -25.63
C VAL A 742 -9.14 -11.48 -26.21
N TRP A 743 -9.96 -12.39 -25.67
CA TRP A 743 -10.16 -13.73 -26.23
C TRP A 743 -11.62 -13.87 -26.66
N ILE A 744 -11.84 -14.18 -27.93
CA ILE A 744 -13.16 -14.37 -28.51
C ILE A 744 -13.27 -15.80 -29.05
N ALA A 745 -14.20 -16.56 -28.52
CA ALA A 745 -14.49 -17.92 -28.97
C ALA A 745 -15.92 -17.98 -29.56
N GLY A 746 -16.00 -18.03 -30.86
CA GLY A 746 -17.30 -17.95 -31.54
C GLY A 746 -17.95 -16.57 -31.36
N ASP A 747 -19.13 -16.54 -30.76
CA ASP A 747 -19.91 -15.34 -30.46
C ASP A 747 -19.75 -14.83 -29.03
N GLU A 748 -18.75 -15.34 -28.26
CA GLU A 748 -18.55 -15.02 -26.87
C GLU A 748 -17.14 -14.48 -26.61
N ILE A 749 -17.02 -13.46 -25.74
CA ILE A 749 -15.75 -13.11 -25.09
C ILE A 749 -15.55 -14.08 -23.94
N ILE A 750 -14.34 -14.60 -23.77
CA ILE A 750 -14.01 -15.57 -22.76
C ILE A 750 -12.94 -15.04 -21.80
N ASP A 751 -13.10 -15.35 -20.52
CA ASP A 751 -12.10 -15.08 -19.50
C ASP A 751 -10.98 -16.11 -19.57
N PRO A 752 -9.73 -15.72 -19.91
CA PRO A 752 -8.60 -16.65 -20.02
C PRO A 752 -8.22 -17.29 -18.68
N ASN A 753 -8.61 -16.70 -17.54
CA ASN A 753 -8.36 -17.28 -16.22
C ASN A 753 -9.32 -18.41 -15.88
N ARG A 754 -10.50 -18.43 -16.53
CA ARG A 754 -11.55 -19.42 -16.30
C ARG A 754 -11.57 -20.51 -17.36
N TYR A 755 -11.28 -20.15 -18.60
CA TYR A 755 -11.46 -21.06 -19.74
C TYR A 755 -10.15 -21.38 -20.42
N GLU A 756 -10.09 -22.59 -20.99
CA GLU A 756 -9.07 -23.04 -21.92
C GLU A 756 -9.70 -23.44 -23.25
N ILE A 757 -8.96 -23.30 -24.34
CA ILE A 757 -9.35 -23.79 -25.65
C ILE A 757 -8.55 -25.05 -25.95
N TRP A 758 -9.27 -26.18 -26.05
CA TRP A 758 -8.72 -27.49 -26.42
C TRP A 758 -9.18 -27.84 -27.81
N ASP A 759 -8.41 -28.68 -28.46
CA ASP A 759 -8.76 -29.30 -29.74
C ASP A 759 -9.30 -30.70 -29.56
N THR A 760 -10.27 -31.03 -30.37
CA THR A 760 -10.81 -32.40 -30.46
C THR A 760 -10.97 -32.82 -31.91
N TRP A 761 -10.59 -34.05 -32.22
CA TRP A 761 -10.73 -34.60 -33.52
C TRP A 761 -12.07 -35.36 -33.65
N LYS A 762 -12.86 -34.98 -34.67
CA LYS A 762 -14.05 -35.72 -35.05
C LYS A 762 -14.00 -36.01 -36.56
N GLY A 763 -13.74 -37.24 -36.93
CA GLY A 763 -13.52 -37.62 -38.31
C GLY A 763 -12.18 -37.00 -38.82
N ASN A 764 -12.21 -36.26 -39.92
CA ASN A 764 -11.02 -35.60 -40.47
C ASN A 764 -10.94 -34.09 -40.16
N ARG A 765 -11.65 -33.60 -39.14
CA ARG A 765 -11.67 -32.18 -38.77
C ARG A 765 -11.38 -31.98 -37.28
N THR A 766 -10.65 -30.94 -37.01
CA THR A 766 -10.40 -30.42 -35.68
C THR A 766 -11.50 -29.43 -35.29
N TYR A 767 -11.89 -29.44 -34.03
CA TYR A 767 -12.88 -28.53 -33.47
C TYR A 767 -12.34 -27.92 -32.18
N ALA A 768 -12.57 -26.65 -31.95
CA ALA A 768 -12.29 -25.98 -30.70
C ALA A 768 -13.29 -26.38 -29.61
N LEU A 769 -12.79 -26.85 -28.48
CA LEU A 769 -13.56 -27.06 -27.26
C LEU A 769 -13.23 -25.98 -26.26
N LEU A 770 -14.25 -25.38 -25.68
CA LEU A 770 -14.10 -24.52 -24.52
C LEU A 770 -14.22 -25.37 -23.27
N HIS A 771 -13.12 -25.45 -22.52
CA HIS A 771 -13.04 -26.15 -21.25
C HIS A 771 -13.14 -25.15 -20.08
N ASP A 772 -14.14 -25.30 -19.22
CA ASP A 772 -14.32 -24.49 -18.01
C ASP A 772 -13.53 -25.13 -16.85
N ARG A 773 -12.41 -24.54 -16.47
CA ARG A 773 -11.54 -24.99 -15.37
C ARG A 773 -12.26 -25.08 -14.03
N LYS A 774 -13.30 -24.24 -13.82
CA LYS A 774 -14.06 -24.20 -12.56
C LYS A 774 -15.05 -25.36 -12.44
N THR A 775 -15.73 -25.71 -13.54
CA THR A 775 -16.76 -26.75 -13.55
C THR A 775 -16.31 -28.06 -14.16
N ASN A 776 -15.13 -28.10 -14.76
CA ASN A 776 -14.60 -29.22 -15.55
C ASN A 776 -15.55 -29.67 -16.68
N GLN A 777 -16.29 -28.73 -17.24
CA GLN A 777 -17.22 -28.98 -18.34
C GLN A 777 -16.63 -28.51 -19.66
N GLU A 778 -16.92 -29.25 -20.71
CA GLU A 778 -16.48 -28.96 -22.07
C GLU A 778 -17.67 -28.69 -22.98
N ARG A 779 -17.51 -27.73 -23.87
CA ARG A 779 -18.47 -27.48 -24.94
C ARG A 779 -17.76 -27.05 -26.23
N LEU A 780 -18.36 -27.38 -27.36
CA LEU A 780 -17.87 -26.91 -28.65
C LEU A 780 -18.01 -25.39 -28.76
N VAL A 781 -16.96 -24.76 -29.27
CA VAL A 781 -17.01 -23.35 -29.65
C VAL A 781 -17.91 -23.22 -30.88
N LYS A 782 -18.94 -22.38 -30.77
CA LYS A 782 -19.83 -22.07 -31.89
C LYS A 782 -19.10 -21.28 -32.98
N ALA A 783 -19.67 -21.20 -34.17
CA ALA A 783 -19.17 -20.27 -35.20
C ALA A 783 -19.42 -18.82 -34.74
N GLY A 784 -18.40 -17.99 -34.89
CA GLY A 784 -18.48 -16.58 -34.60
C GLY A 784 -19.07 -15.75 -35.77
N ASN A 785 -19.05 -14.46 -35.60
CA ASN A 785 -19.60 -13.49 -36.56
C ASN A 785 -18.62 -12.35 -36.89
N ILE A 786 -17.40 -12.40 -36.41
CA ILE A 786 -16.37 -11.40 -36.72
C ILE A 786 -15.84 -11.68 -38.12
N THR A 787 -16.12 -10.78 -39.04
CA THR A 787 -15.70 -10.86 -40.46
C THR A 787 -14.56 -9.90 -40.77
N ASP A 788 -14.38 -8.86 -39.94
CA ASP A 788 -13.34 -7.85 -40.08
C ASP A 788 -13.01 -7.22 -38.73
N PHE A 789 -11.98 -6.38 -38.69
CA PHE A 789 -11.49 -5.76 -37.45
C PHE A 789 -12.15 -4.43 -37.08
N SER A 790 -13.21 -3.98 -37.79
CA SER A 790 -13.86 -2.68 -37.49
C SER A 790 -14.42 -2.61 -36.06
N LEU A 791 -14.97 -3.72 -35.58
CA LEU A 791 -15.50 -3.85 -34.21
C LEU A 791 -14.41 -3.69 -33.14
N LEU A 792 -13.16 -4.03 -33.46
CA LEU A 792 -12.02 -4.02 -32.53
C LEU A 792 -11.17 -2.74 -32.67
N ALA A 793 -11.51 -1.83 -33.57
CA ALA A 793 -10.68 -0.68 -33.96
C ALA A 793 -10.37 0.28 -32.78
N ASP A 794 -11.25 0.38 -31.82
CA ASP A 794 -11.07 1.26 -30.65
C ASP A 794 -10.19 0.63 -29.52
N LEU A 795 -9.79 -0.64 -29.67
CA LEU A 795 -8.92 -1.34 -28.71
C LEU A 795 -7.43 -1.02 -28.92
N THR A 796 -7.07 0.26 -29.00
CA THR A 796 -5.70 0.68 -29.36
C THR A 796 -4.63 0.32 -28.34
N GLY A 797 -5.01 -0.04 -27.11
CA GLY A 797 -4.12 -0.54 -26.05
C GLY A 797 -3.88 -2.05 -26.07
N LEU A 798 -4.52 -2.77 -27.02
CA LEU A 798 -4.50 -4.22 -27.06
C LEU A 798 -3.10 -4.77 -27.29
N ARG A 799 -2.71 -5.75 -26.47
CA ARG A 799 -1.43 -6.47 -26.55
C ARG A 799 -1.61 -7.93 -26.92
N GLU A 800 -2.71 -8.53 -26.50
CA GLU A 800 -3.03 -9.92 -26.79
C GLU A 800 -4.44 -10.03 -27.36
N LEU A 801 -4.56 -10.62 -28.56
CA LEU A 801 -5.83 -10.92 -29.23
C LEU A 801 -5.87 -12.38 -29.65
N ARG A 802 -6.88 -13.11 -29.19
CA ARG A 802 -7.14 -14.48 -29.62
C ARG A 802 -8.55 -14.63 -30.16
N LEU A 803 -8.65 -15.15 -31.39
CA LEU A 803 -9.89 -15.34 -32.09
C LEU A 803 -10.05 -16.82 -32.47
N PHE A 804 -11.13 -17.44 -32.05
CA PHE A 804 -11.39 -18.86 -32.33
C PHE A 804 -12.69 -19.02 -33.06
N ASN A 805 -12.66 -19.83 -34.13
CA ASN A 805 -13.81 -20.20 -34.94
C ASN A 805 -14.57 -18.98 -35.54
N GLN A 806 -13.80 -18.02 -36.09
CA GLN A 806 -14.34 -16.82 -36.73
C GLN A 806 -14.37 -16.98 -38.26
N PRO A 807 -15.35 -16.37 -38.96
CA PRO A 807 -15.46 -16.42 -40.42
C PRO A 807 -14.56 -15.38 -41.10
N LEU A 808 -13.37 -15.15 -40.58
CA LEU A 808 -12.37 -14.24 -41.15
C LEU A 808 -11.80 -14.84 -42.44
N THR A 809 -11.63 -14.02 -43.47
CA THR A 809 -10.91 -14.39 -44.67
C THR A 809 -9.55 -13.72 -44.82
N ASN A 810 -9.36 -12.58 -44.16
CA ASN A 810 -8.13 -11.81 -44.10
C ASN A 810 -8.07 -11.06 -42.74
N LEU A 811 -6.97 -10.38 -42.50
CA LEU A 811 -6.74 -9.59 -41.26
C LEU A 811 -6.72 -8.08 -41.52
N GLU A 812 -7.38 -7.58 -42.57
CA GLU A 812 -7.46 -6.15 -42.88
C GLU A 812 -8.07 -5.40 -41.68
N GLY A 813 -7.42 -4.32 -41.25
CA GLY A 813 -7.80 -3.54 -40.07
C GLY A 813 -7.00 -3.85 -38.82
N ILE A 814 -6.31 -5.01 -38.72
CA ILE A 814 -5.47 -5.38 -37.56
C ILE A 814 -4.31 -4.38 -37.34
N GLN A 815 -3.85 -3.71 -38.40
CA GLN A 815 -2.80 -2.70 -38.34
C GLN A 815 -3.13 -1.50 -37.47
N ASN A 816 -4.40 -1.28 -37.11
CA ASN A 816 -4.81 -0.25 -36.16
C ASN A 816 -4.46 -0.62 -34.70
N LEU A 817 -4.17 -1.89 -34.44
CA LEU A 817 -3.79 -2.42 -33.14
C LEU A 817 -2.24 -2.44 -32.96
N ALA A 818 -1.61 -1.27 -33.15
CA ALA A 818 -0.15 -1.14 -33.22
C ALA A 818 0.64 -1.67 -31.99
N GLY A 819 -0.02 -1.77 -30.83
CA GLY A 819 0.56 -2.32 -29.60
C GLY A 819 0.51 -3.84 -29.48
N LEU A 820 -0.11 -4.54 -30.46
CA LEU A 820 -0.34 -5.97 -30.38
C LEU A 820 0.99 -6.74 -30.42
N SER A 821 1.25 -7.53 -29.37
CA SER A 821 2.43 -8.38 -29.26
C SER A 821 2.14 -9.85 -29.45
N GLN A 822 0.90 -10.28 -29.20
CA GLN A 822 0.46 -11.65 -29.36
C GLN A 822 -0.86 -11.72 -30.13
N PHE A 823 -0.88 -12.48 -31.20
CA PHE A 823 -2.05 -12.71 -32.04
C PHE A 823 -2.29 -14.20 -32.26
N GLU A 824 -3.51 -14.65 -32.03
CA GLU A 824 -3.96 -15.99 -32.37
C GLU A 824 -5.25 -15.95 -33.17
N ALA A 825 -5.25 -16.61 -34.34
CA ALA A 825 -6.45 -16.97 -35.06
C ALA A 825 -6.49 -18.49 -35.19
N GLY A 826 -7.22 -19.16 -34.30
CA GLY A 826 -7.32 -20.61 -34.30
C GLY A 826 -8.64 -21.12 -34.80
N PHE A 827 -8.65 -22.26 -35.53
CA PHE A 827 -9.86 -22.87 -36.09
C PHE A 827 -10.66 -21.93 -37.00
N CYS A 828 -9.97 -21.08 -37.77
CA CYS A 828 -10.53 -20.16 -38.73
C CYS A 828 -10.20 -20.67 -40.17
N PRO A 829 -10.89 -21.68 -40.68
CA PRO A 829 -10.50 -22.35 -41.95
C PRO A 829 -10.62 -21.48 -43.20
N ASP A 830 -11.42 -20.41 -43.14
CA ASP A 830 -11.61 -19.46 -44.23
C ASP A 830 -10.52 -18.37 -44.28
N LEU A 831 -9.69 -18.26 -43.22
CA LEU A 831 -8.60 -17.28 -43.13
C LEU A 831 -7.45 -17.72 -44.04
N VAL A 832 -7.24 -17.01 -45.13
CA VAL A 832 -6.24 -17.31 -46.13
C VAL A 832 -5.15 -16.26 -46.28
N ASP A 833 -5.43 -15.01 -45.88
CA ASP A 833 -4.47 -13.90 -45.94
C ASP A 833 -4.23 -13.27 -44.56
N VAL A 834 -3.01 -13.31 -44.11
CA VAL A 834 -2.56 -12.76 -42.80
C VAL A 834 -1.52 -11.66 -42.96
N SER A 835 -1.29 -11.18 -44.18
CA SER A 835 -0.24 -10.21 -44.52
C SER A 835 -0.36 -8.89 -43.77
N ALA A 836 -1.58 -8.48 -43.43
CA ALA A 836 -1.82 -7.26 -42.65
C ALA A 836 -1.20 -7.35 -41.22
N ALA A 837 -1.15 -8.53 -40.60
CA ALA A 837 -0.52 -8.72 -39.28
C ALA A 837 1.02 -8.51 -39.35
N TYR A 838 1.64 -8.78 -40.45
CA TYR A 838 3.09 -8.63 -40.63
C TYR A 838 3.55 -7.16 -40.74
N THR A 839 2.65 -6.20 -40.59
CA THR A 839 2.96 -4.77 -40.47
C THR A 839 3.16 -4.33 -39.02
N LEU A 840 2.79 -5.17 -38.03
CA LEU A 840 2.80 -4.86 -36.61
C LEU A 840 4.17 -5.05 -36.00
N GLN A 841 4.91 -3.96 -35.79
CA GLN A 841 6.30 -3.99 -35.31
C GLN A 841 6.46 -4.50 -33.86
N SER A 842 5.39 -4.54 -33.09
CA SER A 842 5.36 -5.04 -31.70
C SER A 842 5.09 -6.55 -31.62
N LEU A 843 4.73 -7.19 -32.72
CA LEU A 843 4.26 -8.57 -32.73
C LEU A 843 5.42 -9.55 -32.47
N GLU A 844 5.24 -10.37 -31.43
CA GLU A 844 6.22 -11.36 -30.97
C GLU A 844 5.75 -12.79 -31.22
N MET A 845 4.45 -13.02 -31.10
CA MET A 845 3.86 -14.36 -31.17
C MET A 845 2.67 -14.40 -32.13
N ILE A 846 2.67 -15.35 -33.04
CA ILE A 846 1.62 -15.56 -34.03
C ILE A 846 1.20 -17.02 -34.03
N PHE A 847 -0.08 -17.27 -33.76
CA PHE A 847 -0.67 -18.60 -33.72
C PHE A 847 -1.78 -18.69 -34.79
N LEU A 848 -1.57 -19.51 -35.79
CA LEU A 848 -2.44 -19.62 -36.96
C LEU A 848 -2.90 -21.07 -37.21
N ARG A 849 -3.00 -21.88 -36.17
CA ARG A 849 -3.37 -23.30 -36.24
C ARG A 849 -4.78 -23.49 -36.82
N ASP A 850 -4.95 -24.53 -37.61
CA ASP A 850 -6.26 -24.87 -38.24
C ASP A 850 -6.86 -23.74 -39.06
N THR A 851 -6.02 -23.02 -39.82
CA THR A 851 -6.43 -21.98 -40.76
C THR A 851 -6.14 -22.35 -42.19
N GLY A 852 -6.75 -21.62 -43.13
CA GLY A 852 -6.59 -21.86 -44.58
C GLY A 852 -5.37 -21.16 -45.20
N ILE A 853 -4.46 -20.59 -44.43
CA ILE A 853 -3.29 -19.85 -44.93
C ILE A 853 -2.37 -20.75 -45.75
N THR A 854 -1.82 -20.19 -46.82
CA THR A 854 -0.91 -20.89 -47.74
C THR A 854 0.50 -20.28 -47.79
N SER A 855 0.66 -19.07 -47.21
CA SER A 855 1.93 -18.32 -47.28
C SER A 855 2.19 -17.56 -45.99
N ILE A 856 3.48 -17.42 -45.61
CA ILE A 856 3.99 -16.60 -44.54
C ILE A 856 4.81 -15.40 -45.07
N GLN A 857 4.63 -15.06 -46.37
CA GLN A 857 5.33 -13.93 -46.97
C GLN A 857 5.03 -12.63 -46.22
N GLY A 858 6.06 -11.91 -45.82
CA GLY A 858 5.99 -10.70 -45.00
C GLY A 858 6.39 -10.91 -43.52
N VAL A 859 6.48 -12.16 -43.07
CA VAL A 859 6.90 -12.47 -41.69
C VAL A 859 8.28 -11.89 -41.32
N GLN A 860 9.16 -11.76 -42.34
CA GLN A 860 10.49 -11.15 -42.22
C GLN A 860 10.48 -9.68 -41.81
N ASN A 861 9.33 -8.99 -41.92
CA ASN A 861 9.18 -7.60 -41.48
C ASN A 861 8.99 -7.46 -39.93
N LEU A 862 8.89 -8.56 -39.19
CA LEU A 862 8.63 -8.59 -37.78
C LEU A 862 9.93 -8.67 -36.97
N PRO A 863 10.44 -7.56 -36.39
CA PRO A 863 11.76 -7.52 -35.73
C PRO A 863 11.77 -8.21 -34.35
N ARG A 864 10.59 -8.50 -33.80
CA ARG A 864 10.46 -9.10 -32.48
C ARG A 864 9.87 -10.52 -32.50
N LEU A 865 9.70 -11.09 -33.68
CA LEU A 865 9.07 -12.40 -33.79
C LEU A 865 9.92 -13.47 -33.08
N ARG A 866 9.30 -14.17 -32.13
CA ARG A 866 9.93 -15.26 -31.37
C ARG A 866 9.11 -16.56 -31.41
N GLU A 867 7.85 -16.49 -31.85
CA GLU A 867 6.96 -17.65 -31.86
C GLU A 867 6.03 -17.64 -33.07
N LEU A 868 6.01 -18.72 -33.84
CA LEU A 868 5.18 -18.89 -35.05
C LEU A 868 4.59 -20.31 -35.07
N HIS A 869 3.25 -20.38 -34.93
CA HIS A 869 2.50 -21.63 -34.99
C HIS A 869 1.71 -21.73 -36.28
N LEU A 870 2.04 -22.69 -37.11
CA LEU A 870 1.43 -22.98 -38.42
C LEU A 870 0.82 -24.39 -38.45
N PHE A 871 0.63 -25.03 -37.29
CA PHE A 871 0.12 -26.37 -37.21
C PHE A 871 -1.18 -26.56 -37.98
N ASN A 872 -1.27 -27.59 -38.80
CA ASN A 872 -2.49 -27.92 -39.57
C ASN A 872 -2.94 -26.82 -40.54
N THR A 873 -1.99 -26.13 -41.19
CA THR A 873 -2.23 -25.12 -42.24
C THR A 873 -1.86 -25.64 -43.63
N GLN A 874 -2.04 -24.81 -44.67
CA GLN A 874 -1.66 -25.12 -46.02
C GLN A 874 -0.34 -24.47 -46.46
N VAL A 875 0.45 -23.99 -45.51
CA VAL A 875 1.77 -23.40 -45.80
C VAL A 875 2.73 -24.50 -46.28
N SER A 876 3.34 -24.26 -47.45
CA SER A 876 4.29 -25.18 -48.07
C SER A 876 5.68 -24.57 -48.27
N ASP A 877 5.85 -23.27 -48.06
CA ASP A 877 7.11 -22.54 -48.29
C ASP A 877 7.55 -21.78 -47.04
N LEU A 878 8.72 -22.12 -46.51
CA LEU A 878 9.38 -21.47 -45.39
C LEU A 878 10.43 -20.46 -45.83
N SER A 879 10.65 -20.23 -47.10
CA SER A 879 11.72 -19.33 -47.63
C SER A 879 11.68 -17.90 -47.05
N PRO A 880 10.53 -17.31 -46.63
CA PRO A 880 10.51 -16.02 -45.97
C PRO A 880 11.31 -15.99 -44.65
N LEU A 881 11.52 -17.12 -43.99
CA LEU A 881 12.34 -17.21 -42.78
C LEU A 881 13.82 -16.90 -43.01
N LEU A 882 14.30 -17.08 -44.26
CA LEU A 882 15.71 -16.78 -44.63
C LEU A 882 16.06 -15.29 -44.45
N GLU A 883 15.08 -14.42 -44.52
CA GLU A 883 15.23 -12.95 -44.40
C GLU A 883 14.89 -12.44 -43.00
N CYS A 884 14.49 -13.29 -42.04
CA CYS A 884 14.14 -12.92 -40.67
C CYS A 884 15.38 -12.63 -39.80
N ASP A 885 15.25 -11.67 -38.88
CA ASP A 885 16.22 -11.43 -37.81
C ASP A 885 15.80 -12.21 -36.55
N PHE A 886 16.52 -13.28 -36.23
CA PHE A 886 16.25 -14.11 -35.06
C PHE A 886 17.01 -13.66 -33.80
N SER A 887 17.68 -12.50 -33.80
CA SER A 887 18.45 -12.02 -32.64
C SER A 887 17.57 -11.81 -31.42
N TYR A 888 16.37 -11.28 -31.62
CA TYR A 888 15.40 -11.11 -30.52
C TYR A 888 14.96 -12.46 -29.95
N ALA A 889 14.58 -13.40 -30.79
CA ALA A 889 14.18 -14.73 -30.34
C ALA A 889 15.32 -15.46 -29.62
N ALA A 890 16.56 -15.40 -30.13
CA ALA A 890 17.72 -16.01 -29.48
C ALA A 890 18.00 -15.45 -28.08
N ALA A 891 17.81 -14.12 -27.89
CA ALA A 891 17.94 -13.47 -26.57
C ALA A 891 16.81 -13.84 -25.58
N HIS A 892 15.65 -14.31 -26.10
CA HIS A 892 14.47 -14.63 -25.30
C HIS A 892 14.14 -16.13 -25.26
N GLY A 893 15.13 -16.99 -25.31
CA GLY A 893 14.95 -18.43 -25.09
C GLY A 893 14.91 -19.28 -26.35
N GLY A 894 15.13 -18.68 -27.52
CA GLY A 894 15.12 -19.36 -28.82
C GLY A 894 13.79 -19.19 -29.56
N PHE A 895 13.82 -19.40 -30.86
CA PHE A 895 12.62 -19.32 -31.72
C PHE A 895 11.71 -20.53 -31.50
N ILE A 896 10.42 -20.30 -31.41
CA ILE A 896 9.41 -21.36 -31.31
C ILE A 896 8.73 -21.49 -32.66
N LEU A 897 8.85 -22.67 -33.28
CA LEU A 897 8.26 -22.96 -34.58
C LEU A 897 7.48 -24.27 -34.55
N LEU A 898 6.17 -24.19 -34.81
CA LEU A 898 5.31 -25.34 -34.90
C LEU A 898 4.74 -25.43 -36.31
N VAL A 899 5.22 -26.40 -37.10
CA VAL A 899 4.83 -26.63 -38.51
C VAL A 899 4.26 -28.04 -38.77
N GLY A 900 3.91 -28.74 -37.71
CA GLY A 900 3.35 -30.08 -37.84
C GLY A 900 2.09 -30.11 -38.71
N ASN A 901 1.90 -31.18 -39.46
CA ASN A 901 0.79 -31.40 -40.37
C ASN A 901 0.61 -30.28 -41.45
N THR A 902 1.71 -29.76 -41.95
CA THR A 902 1.72 -28.83 -43.08
C THR A 902 2.23 -29.53 -44.36
N PRO A 903 1.99 -28.99 -45.58
CA PRO A 903 2.53 -29.59 -46.80
C PRO A 903 3.96 -29.10 -47.15
N ILE A 904 4.78 -28.81 -46.14
CA ILE A 904 6.17 -28.36 -46.33
C ILE A 904 7.04 -29.55 -46.79
N GLU A 905 7.78 -29.37 -47.85
CA GLU A 905 8.74 -30.34 -48.38
C GLU A 905 10.20 -29.86 -48.22
N ASP A 906 10.43 -28.54 -48.29
CA ASP A 906 11.77 -27.94 -48.14
C ASP A 906 11.96 -27.29 -46.76
N PHE A 907 12.78 -27.88 -45.92
CA PHE A 907 13.16 -27.41 -44.60
C PHE A 907 14.50 -26.67 -44.57
N SER A 908 15.15 -26.45 -45.73
CA SER A 908 16.44 -25.75 -45.79
C SER A 908 16.41 -24.35 -45.15
N PRO A 909 15.28 -23.61 -45.11
CA PRO A 909 15.24 -22.34 -44.35
C PRO A 909 15.46 -22.45 -42.84
N LEU A 910 15.31 -23.60 -42.24
CA LEU A 910 15.62 -23.79 -40.80
C LEU A 910 17.09 -23.58 -40.46
N ALA A 911 17.99 -23.77 -41.43
CA ALA A 911 19.44 -23.67 -41.23
C ALA A 911 19.93 -22.25 -40.82
N VAL A 912 19.13 -21.21 -41.01
CA VAL A 912 19.50 -19.85 -40.58
C VAL A 912 19.10 -19.55 -39.15
N ILE A 913 18.31 -20.39 -38.47
CA ILE A 913 17.80 -20.19 -37.12
C ILE A 913 18.82 -20.70 -36.10
N PRO A 914 19.42 -19.80 -35.29
CA PRO A 914 20.54 -20.15 -34.41
C PRO A 914 20.12 -20.95 -33.18
N SER A 915 18.87 -20.78 -32.74
CA SER A 915 18.36 -21.40 -31.54
C SER A 915 16.86 -21.60 -31.59
N PHE A 916 16.40 -22.78 -31.22
CA PHE A 916 14.98 -23.10 -31.04
C PHE A 916 14.68 -23.28 -29.55
N GLY A 917 13.70 -22.53 -29.07
CA GLY A 917 13.04 -22.80 -27.80
C GLY A 917 12.18 -24.06 -27.88
N HIS A 918 11.40 -24.16 -28.98
CA HIS A 918 10.62 -25.34 -29.31
C HIS A 918 10.50 -25.50 -30.83
N LEU A 919 10.79 -26.68 -31.32
CA LEU A 919 10.57 -27.07 -32.71
C LEU A 919 9.60 -28.23 -32.78
N ASN A 920 8.44 -28.03 -33.45
CA ASN A 920 7.47 -29.10 -33.73
C ASN A 920 7.29 -29.29 -35.23
N ILE A 921 7.66 -30.47 -35.69
CA ILE A 921 7.61 -30.91 -37.08
C ILE A 921 6.94 -32.27 -37.22
N CYS A 922 5.94 -32.56 -36.41
CA CYS A 922 5.13 -33.75 -36.47
C CYS A 922 4.53 -33.97 -37.86
N GLY A 923 4.51 -35.19 -38.32
CA GLY A 923 4.03 -35.57 -39.66
C GLY A 923 5.08 -35.54 -40.77
N HIS A 924 6.26 -34.93 -40.54
CA HIS A 924 7.31 -34.79 -41.55
C HIS A 924 8.44 -35.80 -41.32
N PRO A 925 8.84 -36.66 -42.34
CA PRO A 925 9.94 -37.61 -42.19
C PRO A 925 11.24 -36.97 -41.76
N ALA A 926 12.03 -37.64 -40.91
CA ALA A 926 13.26 -37.10 -40.33
C ALA A 926 14.31 -36.73 -41.41
N GLU A 927 14.38 -37.49 -42.49
CA GLU A 927 15.29 -37.27 -43.60
C GLU A 927 15.11 -35.92 -44.27
N ASN A 928 13.94 -35.27 -44.15
CA ASN A 928 13.66 -33.99 -44.79
C ASN A 928 14.17 -32.76 -44.03
N TRP A 929 14.46 -32.88 -42.72
CA TRP A 929 14.71 -31.69 -41.87
C TRP A 929 15.93 -31.82 -40.95
N VAL A 930 16.34 -33.02 -40.52
CA VAL A 930 17.32 -33.25 -39.46
C VAL A 930 18.67 -32.55 -39.72
N ASP A 931 19.15 -32.56 -40.98
CA ASP A 931 20.39 -31.94 -41.35
C ASP A 931 20.37 -30.41 -41.26
N TYR A 932 19.23 -29.79 -41.40
CA TYR A 932 19.10 -28.33 -41.38
C TYR A 932 19.03 -27.73 -39.99
N VAL A 933 18.85 -28.55 -38.96
CA VAL A 933 18.83 -28.09 -37.57
C VAL A 933 20.08 -28.45 -36.79
N ALA A 934 21.03 -29.16 -37.44
CA ALA A 934 22.22 -29.74 -36.82
C ALA A 934 23.11 -28.74 -36.06
N GLU A 935 23.15 -27.47 -36.49
CA GLU A 935 23.97 -26.42 -35.90
C GLU A 935 23.17 -25.54 -34.93
N ALA A 936 21.83 -25.75 -34.83
CA ALA A 936 20.99 -24.95 -34.00
C ALA A 936 20.99 -25.43 -32.54
N ASN A 937 20.93 -24.50 -31.58
CA ASN A 937 20.67 -24.86 -30.19
C ASN A 937 19.19 -25.19 -29.99
N LEU A 938 18.89 -26.44 -29.60
CA LEU A 938 17.52 -26.93 -29.48
C LEU A 938 17.19 -27.34 -28.03
N ARG A 939 16.11 -26.78 -27.47
CA ARG A 939 15.67 -27.10 -26.10
C ARG A 939 14.50 -28.06 -26.06
N THR A 940 13.48 -27.85 -26.83
CA THR A 940 12.30 -28.71 -26.92
C THR A 940 12.10 -29.16 -28.34
N PHE A 941 11.89 -30.43 -28.54
CA PHE A 941 11.61 -31.00 -29.83
C PHE A 941 10.39 -31.91 -29.83
N CYS A 942 9.58 -31.81 -30.90
CA CYS A 942 8.46 -32.69 -31.15
C CYS A 942 8.43 -33.13 -32.63
N GLY A 943 8.56 -34.42 -32.88
CA GLY A 943 8.51 -34.98 -34.24
C GLY A 943 9.13 -36.38 -34.39
N PRO A 944 9.11 -36.97 -35.58
CA PRO A 944 9.66 -38.30 -35.84
C PRO A 944 11.20 -38.23 -35.95
N LEU A 945 11.86 -39.23 -35.41
CA LEU A 945 13.33 -39.42 -35.54
C LEU A 945 13.74 -40.57 -36.46
N GLY A 946 12.79 -41.29 -37.05
CA GLY A 946 12.94 -42.18 -38.15
C GLY A 946 13.76 -43.47 -37.92
N SER A 947 14.92 -43.41 -37.23
CA SER A 947 15.74 -44.56 -36.95
C SER A 947 16.67 -44.35 -35.74
N ASP A 948 17.19 -45.46 -35.16
CA ASP A 948 18.15 -45.43 -34.07
C ASP A 948 19.44 -44.66 -34.44
N GLU A 949 19.85 -44.66 -35.70
CA GLU A 949 21.05 -43.96 -36.17
C GLU A 949 20.81 -42.43 -36.21
N ILE A 950 19.62 -41.99 -36.67
CA ILE A 950 19.22 -40.58 -36.64
C ILE A 950 19.08 -40.12 -35.22
N LEU A 951 18.42 -40.87 -34.33
CA LEU A 951 18.29 -40.55 -32.93
C LEU A 951 19.67 -40.33 -32.29
N LYS A 952 20.63 -41.23 -32.52
CA LYS A 952 21.97 -41.11 -31.97
C LYS A 952 22.68 -39.87 -32.47
N THR A 953 22.60 -39.55 -33.74
CA THR A 953 23.19 -38.34 -34.33
C THR A 953 22.52 -37.09 -33.76
N PHE A 954 21.21 -37.08 -33.69
CA PHE A 954 20.41 -35.95 -33.15
C PHE A 954 20.76 -35.64 -31.69
N VAL A 955 20.92 -36.65 -30.85
CA VAL A 955 21.34 -36.49 -29.45
C VAL A 955 22.73 -35.84 -29.37
N GLN A 956 23.67 -36.25 -30.21
CA GLN A 956 25.03 -35.69 -30.22
C GLN A 956 25.06 -34.24 -30.69
N GLN A 957 24.15 -33.84 -31.58
CA GLN A 957 24.02 -32.47 -32.10
C GLN A 957 23.33 -31.52 -31.12
N HIS A 958 22.42 -32.02 -30.25
CA HIS A 958 21.59 -31.19 -29.40
C HIS A 958 21.77 -31.50 -27.89
N PRO A 959 22.97 -31.25 -27.30
CA PRO A 959 23.22 -31.56 -25.89
C PRO A 959 22.42 -30.72 -24.89
N GLU A 960 21.82 -29.63 -25.34
CA GLU A 960 21.02 -28.69 -24.54
C GLU A 960 19.53 -29.09 -24.45
N LEU A 961 19.15 -30.24 -25.03
CA LEU A 961 17.77 -30.69 -25.10
C LEU A 961 17.21 -30.97 -23.68
N GLU A 962 16.07 -30.36 -23.36
CA GLU A 962 15.37 -30.50 -22.08
C GLU A 962 14.14 -31.39 -22.18
N ASP A 963 13.33 -31.25 -23.26
CA ASP A 963 12.09 -31.99 -23.50
C ASP A 963 12.09 -32.59 -24.89
N LEU A 964 11.70 -33.86 -24.97
CA LEU A 964 11.69 -34.60 -26.20
C LEU A 964 10.37 -35.37 -26.38
N GLN A 965 9.68 -35.10 -27.47
CA GLN A 965 8.47 -35.80 -27.87
C GLN A 965 8.71 -36.50 -29.22
N ILE A 966 8.69 -37.82 -29.20
CA ILE A 966 9.00 -38.62 -30.38
C ILE A 966 7.71 -39.16 -30.98
N GLU A 967 7.40 -38.71 -32.18
CA GLU A 967 6.36 -39.32 -33.02
C GLU A 967 6.85 -40.59 -33.67
N ARG A 968 5.96 -41.57 -33.98
CA ARG A 968 6.29 -42.84 -34.62
C ARG A 968 7.32 -43.68 -33.88
N GLY A 969 7.16 -43.78 -32.55
CA GLY A 969 8.07 -44.49 -31.70
C GLY A 969 8.32 -45.94 -32.10
N TYR A 970 7.45 -46.54 -32.90
CA TYR A 970 7.59 -47.92 -33.48
C TYR A 970 8.77 -48.04 -34.43
N GLU A 971 9.30 -46.94 -34.99
CA GLU A 971 10.48 -46.93 -35.88
C GLU A 971 11.80 -47.10 -35.12
N LEU A 972 11.79 -46.86 -33.79
CA LEU A 972 12.97 -46.94 -32.92
C LEU A 972 13.05 -48.29 -32.19
N THR A 973 14.27 -48.72 -31.92
CA THR A 973 14.54 -49.94 -31.17
C THR A 973 15.50 -49.71 -29.99
N ASP A 974 16.27 -48.63 -29.97
CA ASP A 974 17.24 -48.30 -28.94
C ASP A 974 17.18 -46.82 -28.55
N LEU A 975 16.79 -46.57 -27.29
CA LEU A 975 16.73 -45.22 -26.68
C LEU A 975 17.95 -44.93 -25.79
N THR A 976 18.92 -45.83 -25.71
CA THR A 976 20.11 -45.61 -24.84
C THR A 976 20.90 -44.35 -25.15
N PRO A 977 20.95 -43.80 -26.39
CA PRO A 977 21.59 -42.52 -26.64
C PRO A 977 21.02 -41.36 -25.81
N LEU A 978 19.73 -41.41 -25.42
CA LEU A 978 19.11 -40.36 -24.60
C LEU A 978 19.77 -40.20 -23.23
N LEU A 979 20.47 -41.22 -22.73
CA LEU A 979 21.18 -41.17 -21.45
C LEU A 979 22.39 -40.23 -21.48
N GLU A 980 22.85 -39.85 -22.68
CA GLU A 980 23.96 -38.89 -22.88
C GLU A 980 23.54 -37.46 -22.65
N LEU A 981 22.23 -37.15 -22.68
CA LEU A 981 21.69 -35.80 -22.50
C LEU A 981 21.57 -35.44 -21.00
N GLU A 982 22.42 -34.53 -20.55
CA GLU A 982 22.49 -34.13 -19.15
C GLU A 982 21.29 -33.26 -18.69
N LYS A 983 20.71 -32.50 -19.63
CA LYS A 983 19.63 -31.56 -19.37
C LYS A 983 18.24 -32.12 -19.62
N LEU A 984 18.14 -33.29 -20.19
CA LEU A 984 16.87 -33.91 -20.53
C LEU A 984 16.06 -34.26 -19.28
N ARG A 985 14.83 -33.76 -19.22
CA ARG A 985 13.89 -33.92 -18.08
C ARG A 985 12.72 -34.80 -18.42
N TYR A 986 12.22 -34.70 -19.65
CA TYR A 986 11.00 -35.36 -20.06
C TYR A 986 11.13 -35.96 -21.46
N VAL A 987 10.65 -37.20 -21.61
CA VAL A 987 10.56 -37.90 -22.90
C VAL A 987 9.17 -38.50 -23.03
N HIS A 988 8.47 -38.11 -24.10
CA HIS A 988 7.18 -38.74 -24.47
C HIS A 988 7.31 -39.38 -25.84
N ILE A 989 6.88 -40.62 -25.94
CA ILE A 989 6.94 -41.38 -27.21
C ILE A 989 5.54 -41.85 -27.57
N TRP A 990 5.11 -41.44 -28.75
CA TRP A 990 3.80 -41.84 -29.29
C TRP A 990 3.94 -43.12 -30.16
N ASP A 991 2.82 -43.78 -30.44
CA ASP A 991 2.66 -44.89 -31.38
C ASP A 991 3.44 -46.17 -31.00
N ARG A 992 3.16 -46.75 -29.85
CA ARG A 992 3.59 -48.10 -29.44
C ARG A 992 5.10 -48.37 -29.46
N ALA A 993 5.82 -47.59 -28.71
CA ALA A 993 7.29 -47.68 -28.58
C ALA A 993 7.76 -48.77 -27.57
N ASP A 994 6.98 -49.79 -27.26
CA ASP A 994 7.31 -50.79 -26.24
C ASP A 994 8.72 -51.42 -26.45
N LYS A 995 9.09 -51.60 -27.70
CA LYS A 995 10.38 -52.19 -28.04
C LYS A 995 11.54 -51.25 -27.72
N ALA A 996 11.42 -50.01 -28.09
CA ALA A 996 12.38 -48.92 -27.79
C ALA A 996 12.49 -48.65 -26.29
N ALA A 997 11.33 -48.54 -25.60
CA ALA A 997 11.29 -48.31 -24.16
C ALA A 997 11.97 -49.45 -23.35
N ASN A 998 11.91 -50.70 -23.83
CA ASN A 998 12.61 -51.80 -23.19
C ASN A 998 14.12 -51.67 -23.20
N SER A 999 14.72 -50.93 -24.11
CA SER A 999 16.17 -50.65 -24.13
C SER A 999 16.67 -49.92 -22.88
N LEU A 1000 15.81 -49.15 -22.26
CA LEU A 1000 16.09 -48.38 -21.02
C LEU A 1000 15.77 -49.16 -19.74
N LYS A 1001 15.27 -50.37 -19.83
CA LYS A 1001 14.82 -51.17 -18.68
C LYS A 1001 15.99 -51.54 -17.76
N GLY A 1002 15.92 -51.09 -16.51
CA GLY A 1002 16.94 -51.38 -15.49
C GLY A 1002 18.16 -50.48 -15.56
N LEU A 1003 18.17 -49.50 -16.46
CA LEU A 1003 19.17 -48.42 -16.50
C LEU A 1003 18.71 -47.27 -15.64
N ASP A 1004 19.68 -46.61 -15.00
CA ASP A 1004 19.44 -45.36 -14.30
C ASP A 1004 19.24 -44.24 -15.32
N ARG A 1005 18.13 -43.47 -15.16
CA ARG A 1005 17.81 -42.36 -16.06
C ARG A 1005 17.45 -41.13 -15.27
N ARG A 1006 17.84 -39.97 -15.80
CA ARG A 1006 17.59 -38.65 -15.17
C ARG A 1006 16.28 -38.01 -15.61
N PHE A 1007 15.57 -38.58 -16.59
CA PHE A 1007 14.36 -38.03 -17.17
C PHE A 1007 13.15 -38.93 -16.93
N GLU A 1008 11.98 -38.34 -16.96
CA GLU A 1008 10.70 -39.04 -16.96
C GLU A 1008 10.40 -39.58 -18.37
N LEU A 1009 9.96 -40.82 -18.49
CA LEU A 1009 9.59 -41.43 -19.76
C LEU A 1009 8.12 -41.82 -19.74
N THR A 1010 7.36 -41.33 -20.69
CA THR A 1010 5.97 -41.70 -20.98
C THR A 1010 5.90 -42.34 -22.37
N VAL A 1011 5.15 -43.44 -22.51
CA VAL A 1011 4.94 -44.13 -23.78
C VAL A 1011 3.46 -44.44 -23.93
N ASP A 1012 2.85 -44.02 -25.05
CA ASP A 1012 1.46 -44.26 -25.41
C ASP A 1012 1.26 -45.59 -26.15
#